data_da6393e8e8aa6ca76b6e6b9a9a6b7ad3
#
_entry.id   da6393e8e8aa6ca76b6e6b9a9a6b7ad3
#
_cell.length_a   1.000
_cell.length_b   1.000
_cell.length_c   1.000
_cell.angle_alpha   90.00
_cell.angle_beta   90.00
_cell.angle_gamma   90.00
#
_symmetry.space_group_name_H-M   'P 1'
#
loop_
_entity.id
_entity.type
_entity.pdbx_description
1 polymer ?
#
loop_
_entity_poly.entity_id
_entity_poly.type
_entity_poly.pdbx_seq_one_letter_code
_entity_poly.pdbx_strand_id
1 'polypeptide(L)'
;MKQMHVAPSQHGTHLSIGGEAMGIFDHYQRRYEAAREEEYTLQEFLEMCKNDRSCYVSAAERLLMAIGEPEMVDTALDPRLSRIFSNRIIQRYPAFKDDFYGMEEAIEQIVAYLKHSAQGLEEKKQILYLLGPVGGGKSSLAEKLKSLMQKVPIYRIKGSPVNDHPFCLFDLNEDGKILEQEYGIPPRYLKTIMSPWAVKRLHEFGGDISKFKVEKVYPSILDQIAIAKTEPGDENNQDISSLVGKVDIRQLEHFAQNDADAYAYSGSLCLANQGLMEFVEMFKAPIKVLHPLLTATQEGNYNGTEGLSALPFEGIILAHSNESEWQQFRNNKNNEAFLDRVYIVKVPYCLRVSEEMHIYEKLLTHSELVNAKCAPGTLEYLAQFSVLSRLKEPENSSLYSKMRVYNGESLKDTDPKAKSYQEYRDYAGVDEGMSGLSTRFAFKILSRVFNFDHTEIAANPVHLFYVLEQQIEREQFPQELQDRYLEFIKGYIVPRYVEFIGKEIQTAYLESYSEYGQNIFDRYVTYADFWIQDQEYRDPETGQLFDRSALNAELEKIEKPAGISNPKDFRNEIVNFVLRARANNAGRNPNWTSYEKLRTVIEKKMFSNTEDLLPVISFNAKTSGDEMKKHENFVERMMEKGYTRKQVRLLSEWYLRVRKSA
;
A
#
# COMPACT_ATOMS: atom_id res chain seq x y z
N MET A 1 25.69 -12.12 -46.41
CA MET A 1 24.84 -11.23 -47.20
C MET A 1 23.47 -11.83 -47.35
N LYS A 2 22.50 -11.33 -46.56
CA LYS A 2 21.06 -11.31 -46.82
C LYS A 2 20.47 -10.44 -45.74
N GLN A 3 20.04 -9.24 -46.10
CA GLN A 3 19.30 -8.32 -45.30
C GLN A 3 17.93 -8.92 -44.97
N MET A 4 17.55 -8.98 -43.68
CA MET A 4 16.19 -9.18 -43.24
C MET A 4 15.64 -7.83 -42.81
N HIS A 5 14.68 -7.32 -43.56
CA HIS A 5 13.84 -6.19 -43.17
C HIS A 5 12.91 -6.65 -42.03
N VAL A 6 13.00 -5.96 -40.91
CA VAL A 6 11.99 -6.03 -39.84
C VAL A 6 11.09 -4.81 -40.02
N ALA A 7 9.83 -5.06 -40.26
CA ALA A 7 8.79 -4.02 -40.33
C ALA A 7 8.45 -3.52 -38.89
N PRO A 8 8.14 -2.24 -38.68
CA PRO A 8 7.73 -1.73 -37.38
C PRO A 8 6.24 -2.03 -37.12
N SER A 9 5.96 -2.63 -35.97
CA SER A 9 4.61 -2.81 -35.47
C SER A 9 4.00 -1.48 -35.04
N GLN A 10 2.94 -1.07 -35.70
CA GLN A 10 2.07 0.04 -35.32
C GLN A 10 1.08 -0.46 -34.26
N HIS A 11 1.13 0.08 -33.05
CA HIS A 11 -0.03 0.30 -32.18
C HIS A 11 0.31 1.41 -31.18
N GLY A 12 0.13 2.63 -31.62
CA GLY A 12 0.04 3.80 -30.76
C GLY A 12 -1.37 4.38 -30.92
N THR A 13 -2.15 4.36 -29.86
CA THR A 13 -3.44 5.04 -29.79
C THR A 13 -3.22 6.56 -29.83
N HIS A 14 -3.53 7.17 -30.98
CA HIS A 14 -3.58 8.61 -31.14
C HIS A 14 -4.83 9.17 -30.43
N LEU A 15 -4.61 9.92 -29.37
CA LEU A 15 -5.57 10.92 -28.90
C LEU A 15 -5.26 12.23 -29.65
N SER A 16 -6.05 12.52 -30.67
CA SER A 16 -6.01 13.78 -31.42
C SER A 16 -6.87 14.82 -30.73
N ILE A 17 -6.23 15.77 -30.04
CA ILE A 17 -6.75 17.12 -29.83
C ILE A 17 -5.77 18.04 -30.51
N GLY A 18 -6.24 18.93 -31.39
CA GLY A 18 -5.46 19.74 -32.31
C GLY A 18 -4.36 20.57 -31.61
N GLY A 19 -3.16 20.11 -31.71
CA GLY A 19 -1.88 20.70 -31.31
C GLY A 19 -0.80 19.73 -31.79
N GLU A 20 0.22 20.23 -32.42
CA GLU A 20 1.36 19.45 -32.86
C GLU A 20 1.84 18.52 -31.74
N ALA A 21 2.07 17.25 -32.02
CA ALA A 21 2.56 16.29 -31.06
C ALA A 21 3.95 16.75 -30.58
N MET A 22 4.01 17.29 -29.38
CA MET A 22 5.22 17.81 -28.76
C MET A 22 6.19 16.65 -28.52
N GLY A 23 7.40 16.79 -29.05
CA GLY A 23 8.47 15.83 -28.82
C GLY A 23 8.89 15.77 -27.33
N ILE A 24 9.51 14.69 -26.91
CA ILE A 24 10.01 14.51 -25.54
C ILE A 24 10.98 15.63 -25.13
N PHE A 25 11.77 16.14 -26.09
CA PHE A 25 12.73 17.25 -25.87
C PHE A 25 12.02 18.59 -25.64
N ASP A 26 10.94 18.88 -26.38
CA ASP A 26 10.13 20.09 -26.18
C ASP A 26 9.42 20.07 -24.81
N HIS A 27 8.93 18.89 -24.40
CA HIS A 27 8.35 18.69 -23.07
C HIS A 27 9.39 18.92 -21.97
N TYR A 28 10.62 18.41 -22.15
CA TYR A 28 11.72 18.62 -21.20
C TYR A 28 12.12 20.08 -21.13
N GLN A 29 12.29 20.74 -22.28
CA GLN A 29 12.68 22.16 -22.38
C GLN A 29 11.65 23.06 -21.68
N ARG A 30 10.35 22.87 -21.93
CA ARG A 30 9.29 23.62 -21.22
C ARG A 30 9.33 23.42 -19.71
N ARG A 31 9.55 22.18 -19.25
CA ARG A 31 9.68 21.90 -17.83
C ARG A 31 10.92 22.57 -17.22
N TYR A 32 12.03 22.59 -17.94
CA TYR A 32 13.24 23.28 -17.52
C TYR A 32 13.04 24.82 -17.49
N GLU A 33 12.41 25.38 -18.52
CA GLU A 33 12.08 26.81 -18.58
C GLU A 33 11.10 27.22 -17.48
N ALA A 34 10.11 26.38 -17.16
CA ALA A 34 9.16 26.62 -16.07
C ALA A 34 9.83 26.57 -14.68
N ALA A 35 10.94 25.83 -14.53
CA ALA A 35 11.73 25.75 -13.32
C ALA A 35 12.92 26.71 -13.30
N ARG A 36 13.06 27.56 -14.33
CA ARG A 36 14.16 28.50 -14.43
C ARG A 36 14.12 29.52 -13.29
N GLU A 37 15.28 29.81 -12.74
CA GLU A 37 15.47 30.85 -11.74
C GLU A 37 15.00 32.22 -12.25
N GLU A 38 14.09 32.85 -11.54
CA GLU A 38 13.61 34.20 -11.81
C GLU A 38 14.25 35.15 -10.78
N GLU A 39 14.82 36.25 -11.27
CA GLU A 39 15.45 37.26 -10.42
C GLU A 39 14.53 38.47 -10.24
N TYR A 40 14.49 38.98 -9.03
CA TYR A 40 13.71 40.15 -8.64
C TYR A 40 14.59 41.11 -7.83
N THR A 41 14.29 42.40 -7.89
CA THR A 41 14.77 43.37 -6.90
C THR A 41 14.04 43.12 -5.56
N LEU A 42 14.61 43.57 -4.45
CA LEU A 42 13.96 43.46 -3.14
C LEU A 42 12.59 44.16 -3.13
N GLN A 43 12.48 45.30 -3.84
CA GLN A 43 11.20 46.02 -3.94
C GLN A 43 10.14 45.25 -4.72
N GLU A 44 10.49 44.67 -5.87
CA GLU A 44 9.58 43.80 -6.64
C GLU A 44 9.12 42.61 -5.83
N PHE A 45 10.01 42.00 -5.07
CA PHE A 45 9.68 40.91 -4.17
C PHE A 45 8.67 41.31 -3.08
N LEU A 46 8.85 42.47 -2.44
CA LEU A 46 7.90 42.96 -1.44
C LEU A 46 6.51 43.26 -2.06
N GLU A 47 6.46 43.82 -3.27
CA GLU A 47 5.19 44.04 -3.98
C GLU A 47 4.52 42.72 -4.35
N MET A 48 5.30 41.69 -4.70
CA MET A 48 4.76 40.33 -4.91
C MET A 48 4.18 39.76 -3.62
N CYS A 49 4.86 39.89 -2.49
CA CYS A 49 4.39 39.42 -1.18
C CYS A 49 3.04 40.04 -0.78
N LYS A 50 2.77 41.28 -1.20
CA LYS A 50 1.50 41.96 -0.97
C LYS A 50 0.33 41.28 -1.64
N ASN A 51 0.56 40.72 -2.84
CA ASN A 51 -0.47 40.11 -3.67
C ASN A 51 -0.53 38.57 -3.55
N ASP A 52 0.60 37.96 -3.25
CA ASP A 52 0.73 36.49 -3.16
C ASP A 52 1.46 36.07 -1.88
N ARG A 53 0.68 35.54 -0.96
CA ARG A 53 1.22 35.02 0.32
C ARG A 53 2.18 33.85 0.10
N SER A 54 2.08 33.10 -1.01
CA SER A 54 2.94 31.95 -1.27
C SER A 54 4.43 32.32 -1.36
N CYS A 55 4.75 33.61 -1.57
CA CYS A 55 6.12 34.13 -1.66
C CYS A 55 6.90 34.03 -0.33
N TYR A 56 6.21 33.95 0.82
CA TYR A 56 6.86 33.99 2.14
C TYR A 56 6.32 32.98 3.16
N VAL A 57 5.55 32.00 2.72
CA VAL A 57 5.05 30.94 3.60
C VAL A 57 6.17 30.04 4.11
N SER A 58 6.01 29.53 5.33
CA SER A 58 6.97 28.61 5.97
C SER A 58 7.11 27.28 5.23
N ALA A 59 8.16 26.52 5.54
CA ALA A 59 8.35 25.17 4.98
C ALA A 59 7.15 24.24 5.22
N ALA A 60 6.54 24.31 6.43
CA ALA A 60 5.36 23.53 6.77
C ALA A 60 4.14 23.95 5.93
N GLU A 61 3.91 25.26 5.73
CA GLU A 61 2.83 25.77 4.89
C GLU A 61 3.01 25.35 3.42
N ARG A 62 4.24 25.42 2.87
CA ARG A 62 4.52 24.96 1.50
C ARG A 62 4.22 23.46 1.32
N LEU A 63 4.61 22.66 2.30
CA LEU A 63 4.36 21.22 2.25
C LEU A 63 2.86 20.91 2.33
N LEU A 64 2.09 21.64 3.16
CA LEU A 64 0.63 21.53 3.20
C LEU A 64 -0.01 21.93 1.87
N MET A 65 0.45 23.02 1.23
CA MET A 65 -0.02 23.42 -0.10
C MET A 65 0.22 22.31 -1.14
N ALA A 66 1.38 21.64 -1.08
CA ALA A 66 1.71 20.56 -1.99
C ALA A 66 0.94 19.25 -1.71
N ILE A 67 0.57 18.99 -0.46
CA ILE A 67 -0.29 17.85 -0.07
C ILE A 67 -1.72 18.08 -0.55
N GLY A 68 -2.22 19.32 -0.46
CA GLY A 68 -3.58 19.70 -0.86
C GLY A 68 -4.64 19.34 0.18
N GLU A 69 -5.90 19.65 -0.17
CA GLU A 69 -7.03 19.40 0.71
C GLU A 69 -7.41 17.91 0.74
N PRO A 70 -7.87 17.41 1.89
CA PRO A 70 -8.29 16.01 2.01
C PRO A 70 -9.66 15.76 1.39
N GLU A 71 -9.85 14.58 0.83
CA GLU A 71 -11.15 14.00 0.56
C GLU A 71 -11.75 13.51 1.89
N MET A 72 -12.92 14.05 2.26
CA MET A 72 -13.62 13.64 3.47
C MET A 72 -14.44 12.38 3.17
N VAL A 73 -14.04 11.25 3.76
CA VAL A 73 -14.71 9.96 3.57
C VAL A 73 -15.58 9.66 4.79
N ASP A 74 -16.90 9.67 4.58
CA ASP A 74 -17.86 9.22 5.61
C ASP A 74 -17.86 7.68 5.64
N THR A 75 -17.23 7.13 6.66
CA THR A 75 -17.11 5.68 6.80
C THR A 75 -18.43 5.00 7.20
N ALA A 76 -19.45 5.74 7.62
CA ALA A 76 -20.76 5.17 7.92
C ALA A 76 -21.51 4.67 6.67
N LEU A 77 -21.14 5.18 5.48
CA LEU A 77 -21.74 4.77 4.20
C LEU A 77 -21.21 3.42 3.68
N ASP A 78 -20.06 2.96 4.17
CA ASP A 78 -19.48 1.68 3.81
C ASP A 78 -19.46 0.76 5.03
N PRO A 79 -20.21 -0.38 5.04
CA PRO A 79 -20.28 -1.29 6.17
C PRO A 79 -18.91 -1.85 6.61
N ARG A 80 -17.95 -1.96 5.71
CA ARG A 80 -16.59 -2.42 6.02
C ARG A 80 -15.80 -1.32 6.73
N LEU A 81 -15.76 -0.12 6.16
CA LEU A 81 -15.06 1.02 6.73
C LEU A 81 -15.69 1.47 8.06
N SER A 82 -17.01 1.39 8.16
CA SER A 82 -17.77 1.64 9.39
C SER A 82 -17.24 0.80 10.57
N ARG A 83 -16.98 -0.48 10.36
CA ARG A 83 -16.44 -1.38 11.39
C ARG A 83 -14.99 -1.06 11.77
N ILE A 84 -14.17 -0.65 10.80
CA ILE A 84 -12.76 -0.31 11.03
C ILE A 84 -12.64 1.05 11.74
N PHE A 85 -13.34 2.05 11.25
CA PHE A 85 -13.19 3.44 11.70
C PHE A 85 -14.30 3.93 12.64
N SER A 86 -15.19 3.03 13.09
CA SER A 86 -16.27 3.35 14.06
C SER A 86 -17.15 4.53 13.62
N ASN A 87 -17.56 4.55 12.36
CA ASN A 87 -18.37 5.61 11.73
C ASN A 87 -17.74 7.01 11.74
N ARG A 88 -16.43 7.14 11.96
CA ARG A 88 -15.76 8.43 11.89
C ARG A 88 -15.60 8.89 10.45
N ILE A 89 -15.61 10.19 10.24
CA ILE A 89 -15.17 10.78 8.98
C ILE A 89 -13.64 10.77 8.98
N ILE A 90 -13.03 10.14 8.01
CA ILE A 90 -11.57 10.09 7.84
C ILE A 90 -11.13 11.04 6.73
N GLN A 91 -9.92 11.60 6.89
CA GLN A 91 -9.30 12.48 5.92
C GLN A 91 -8.37 11.66 5.02
N ARG A 92 -8.73 11.54 3.73
CA ARG A 92 -7.88 10.88 2.73
C ARG A 92 -7.23 11.92 1.85
N TYR A 93 -5.91 11.99 1.89
CA TYR A 93 -5.16 12.96 1.09
C TYR A 93 -4.79 12.37 -0.27
N PRO A 94 -5.22 13.01 -1.41
CA PRO A 94 -4.92 12.52 -2.76
C PRO A 94 -3.43 12.33 -3.04
N ALA A 95 -2.59 13.15 -2.41
CA ALA A 95 -1.15 13.05 -2.55
C ALA A 95 -0.56 11.71 -2.08
N PHE A 96 -1.26 10.95 -1.23
CA PHE A 96 -0.77 9.69 -0.64
C PHE A 96 -1.58 8.46 -1.03
N LYS A 97 -2.82 8.61 -1.52
CA LYS A 97 -3.79 7.51 -1.66
C LYS A 97 -3.34 6.36 -2.56
N ASP A 98 -2.55 6.66 -3.61
CA ASP A 98 -2.11 5.66 -4.59
C ASP A 98 -0.75 5.04 -4.21
N ASP A 99 -0.12 5.55 -3.15
CA ASP A 99 1.22 5.15 -2.74
C ASP A 99 1.24 4.43 -1.39
N PHE A 100 0.30 4.75 -0.48
CA PHE A 100 0.31 4.31 0.90
C PHE A 100 -1.02 3.69 1.31
N TYR A 101 -0.99 2.41 1.60
CA TYR A 101 -2.14 1.61 1.98
C TYR A 101 -2.07 1.25 3.46
N GLY A 102 -3.18 1.43 4.18
CA GLY A 102 -3.25 1.10 5.60
C GLY A 102 -2.54 2.06 6.53
N MET A 103 -2.15 3.25 6.07
CA MET A 103 -1.38 4.25 6.81
C MET A 103 -2.17 5.53 7.12
N GLU A 104 -3.49 5.50 7.08
CA GLU A 104 -4.34 6.69 7.24
C GLU A 104 -4.02 7.42 8.54
N GLU A 105 -3.92 6.71 9.67
CA GLU A 105 -3.63 7.30 10.98
C GLU A 105 -2.26 7.99 11.02
N ALA A 106 -1.23 7.38 10.43
CA ALA A 106 0.11 7.96 10.39
C ALA A 106 0.15 9.22 9.51
N ILE A 107 -0.53 9.20 8.35
CA ILE A 107 -0.63 10.35 7.45
C ILE A 107 -1.41 11.49 8.11
N GLU A 108 -2.53 11.21 8.79
CA GLU A 108 -3.30 12.20 9.54
C GLU A 108 -2.43 12.86 10.63
N GLN A 109 -1.63 12.10 11.36
CA GLN A 109 -0.71 12.64 12.38
C GLN A 109 0.40 13.50 11.77
N ILE A 110 0.99 13.10 10.64
CA ILE A 110 1.98 13.91 9.91
C ILE A 110 1.36 15.25 9.47
N VAL A 111 0.17 15.20 8.88
CA VAL A 111 -0.51 16.43 8.43
C VAL A 111 -0.95 17.28 9.59
N ALA A 112 -1.38 16.71 10.74
CA ALA A 112 -1.68 17.46 11.94
C ALA A 112 -0.43 18.18 12.48
N TYR A 113 0.71 17.50 12.54
CA TYR A 113 2.00 18.13 12.89
C TYR A 113 2.31 19.31 11.97
N LEU A 114 2.16 19.15 10.65
CA LEU A 114 2.41 20.22 9.69
C LEU A 114 1.46 21.41 9.88
N LYS A 115 0.17 21.15 10.14
CA LYS A 115 -0.84 22.20 10.42
C LYS A 115 -0.49 22.99 11.68
N HIS A 116 -0.14 22.32 12.76
CA HIS A 116 0.26 23.00 14.01
C HIS A 116 1.57 23.77 13.82
N SER A 117 2.56 23.19 13.14
CA SER A 117 3.80 23.87 12.80
C SER A 117 3.57 25.12 11.94
N ALA A 118 2.69 25.06 10.93
CA ALA A 118 2.30 26.19 10.09
C ALA A 118 1.60 27.32 10.88
N GLN A 119 0.87 26.97 11.95
CA GLN A 119 0.25 27.92 12.86
C GLN A 119 1.26 28.55 13.84
N GLY A 120 2.51 28.05 13.89
CA GLY A 120 3.55 28.53 14.79
C GLY A 120 3.41 28.01 16.23
N LEU A 121 2.71 26.87 16.41
CA LEU A 121 2.57 26.19 17.69
C LEU A 121 3.85 25.43 18.09
N GLU A 122 3.79 24.67 19.15
CA GLU A 122 4.98 24.00 19.72
C GLU A 122 5.59 22.97 18.76
N GLU A 123 4.78 22.36 17.89
CA GLU A 123 5.25 21.43 16.87
C GLU A 123 6.25 22.05 15.89
N LYS A 124 6.23 23.37 15.68
CA LYS A 124 7.26 24.08 14.90
C LYS A 124 8.66 23.90 15.48
N LYS A 125 8.75 23.69 16.79
CA LYS A 125 10.02 23.53 17.51
C LYS A 125 10.42 22.07 17.72
N GLN A 126 9.67 21.12 17.17
CA GLN A 126 9.88 19.69 17.34
C GLN A 126 10.37 19.04 16.05
N ILE A 127 11.15 17.98 16.20
CA ILE A 127 11.58 17.10 15.12
C ILE A 127 10.45 16.13 14.83
N LEU A 128 9.97 16.07 13.58
CA LEU A 128 9.02 15.06 13.14
C LEU A 128 9.72 13.71 13.05
N TYR A 129 9.31 12.76 13.87
CA TYR A 129 10.01 11.49 14.02
C TYR A 129 9.12 10.29 13.65
N LEU A 130 9.51 9.57 12.58
CA LEU A 130 8.79 8.36 12.14
C LEU A 130 9.38 7.13 12.82
N LEU A 131 8.63 6.54 13.73
CA LEU A 131 9.00 5.34 14.46
C LEU A 131 8.26 4.12 13.91
N GLY A 132 8.98 3.07 13.54
CA GLY A 132 8.34 1.85 13.07
C GLY A 132 9.33 0.77 12.65
N PRO A 133 8.85 -0.42 12.33
CA PRO A 133 9.68 -1.57 12.01
C PRO A 133 10.43 -1.40 10.68
N VAL A 134 11.46 -2.20 10.47
CA VAL A 134 12.24 -2.21 9.22
C VAL A 134 11.35 -2.64 8.05
N GLY A 135 11.31 -1.83 6.98
CA GLY A 135 10.43 -2.09 5.83
C GLY A 135 8.96 -1.71 6.05
N GLY A 136 8.63 -0.94 7.10
CA GLY A 136 7.29 -0.44 7.39
C GLY A 136 6.85 0.79 6.58
N GLY A 137 7.67 1.25 5.59
CA GLY A 137 7.27 2.38 4.72
C GLY A 137 7.78 3.75 5.16
N LYS A 138 8.52 3.88 6.26
CA LYS A 138 9.06 5.18 6.77
C LYS A 138 9.85 5.96 5.71
N SER A 139 10.83 5.30 5.10
CA SER A 139 11.65 5.93 4.05
C SER A 139 10.82 6.30 2.81
N SER A 140 9.81 5.52 2.47
CA SER A 140 8.89 5.86 1.37
C SER A 140 8.06 7.11 1.68
N LEU A 141 7.62 7.27 2.95
CA LEU A 141 6.95 8.50 3.40
C LEU A 141 7.91 9.70 3.34
N ALA A 142 9.16 9.54 3.79
CA ALA A 142 10.18 10.58 3.71
C ALA A 142 10.45 11.00 2.24
N GLU A 143 10.63 10.05 1.33
CA GLU A 143 10.80 10.32 -0.11
C GLU A 143 9.57 11.04 -0.70
N LYS A 144 8.36 10.66 -0.29
CA LYS A 144 7.13 11.32 -0.73
C LYS A 144 7.06 12.77 -0.26
N LEU A 145 7.38 13.04 1.01
CA LEU A 145 7.40 14.39 1.56
C LEU A 145 8.45 15.27 0.86
N LYS A 146 9.65 14.74 0.59
CA LYS A 146 10.67 15.45 -0.20
C LYS A 146 10.19 15.73 -1.63
N SER A 147 9.55 14.77 -2.28
CA SER A 147 8.97 14.95 -3.62
C SER A 147 7.88 16.03 -3.64
N LEU A 148 7.06 16.10 -2.59
CA LEU A 148 6.04 17.13 -2.45
C LEU A 148 6.66 18.52 -2.20
N MET A 149 7.74 18.60 -1.41
CA MET A 149 8.45 19.85 -1.16
C MET A 149 8.99 20.49 -2.44
N GLN A 150 9.37 19.71 -3.43
CA GLN A 150 9.86 20.21 -4.74
C GLN A 150 8.78 20.93 -5.57
N LYS A 151 7.49 20.84 -5.22
CA LYS A 151 6.41 21.41 -6.03
C LYS A 151 6.17 22.90 -5.83
N VAL A 152 6.61 23.45 -4.70
CA VAL A 152 6.37 24.86 -4.34
C VAL A 152 7.69 25.58 -4.18
N PRO A 153 7.89 26.71 -4.89
CA PRO A 153 9.18 27.43 -4.88
C PRO A 153 9.48 28.06 -3.51
N ILE A 154 10.76 28.35 -3.29
CA ILE A 154 11.26 29.24 -2.25
C ILE A 154 11.78 30.54 -2.87
N TYR A 155 11.85 31.57 -2.06
CA TYR A 155 12.50 32.84 -2.40
C TYR A 155 13.71 33.03 -1.47
N ARG A 156 14.88 33.25 -2.05
CA ARG A 156 16.12 33.43 -1.32
C ARG A 156 16.91 34.62 -1.82
N ILE A 157 17.80 35.13 -1.00
CA ILE A 157 18.79 36.11 -1.44
C ILE A 157 19.68 35.45 -2.49
N LYS A 158 19.85 36.12 -3.65
CA LYS A 158 20.65 35.59 -4.75
C LYS A 158 22.07 35.27 -4.32
N GLY A 159 22.50 34.04 -4.61
CA GLY A 159 23.84 33.54 -4.29
C GLY A 159 24.05 33.18 -2.82
N SER A 160 23.02 33.23 -1.97
CA SER A 160 23.12 32.76 -0.59
C SER A 160 23.43 31.26 -0.52
N PRO A 161 24.50 30.85 0.17
CA PRO A 161 24.86 29.44 0.32
C PRO A 161 24.01 28.68 1.33
N VAL A 162 23.16 29.39 2.08
CA VAL A 162 22.29 28.83 3.12
C VAL A 162 20.80 29.12 2.85
N ASN A 163 20.47 29.49 1.62
CA ASN A 163 19.09 29.86 1.24
C ASN A 163 18.49 30.93 2.17
N ASP A 164 19.23 32.04 2.45
CA ASP A 164 18.70 33.14 3.28
C ASP A 164 17.38 33.66 2.74
N HIS A 165 16.34 33.68 3.56
CA HIS A 165 15.08 34.30 3.19
C HIS A 165 15.23 35.84 3.14
N PRO A 166 14.67 36.55 2.14
CA PRO A 166 14.84 38.00 2.02
C PRO A 166 14.40 38.80 3.26
N PHE A 167 13.49 38.25 4.06
CA PHE A 167 13.04 38.90 5.28
C PHE A 167 14.11 38.97 6.40
N CYS A 168 15.23 38.24 6.28
CA CYS A 168 16.33 38.40 7.22
C CYS A 168 16.99 39.80 7.17
N LEU A 169 16.75 40.58 6.09
CA LEU A 169 17.26 41.91 5.90
C LEU A 169 16.50 42.96 6.75
N PHE A 170 15.37 42.60 7.35
CA PHE A 170 14.51 43.51 8.12
C PHE A 170 14.51 43.18 9.59
N ASP A 171 14.50 44.22 10.46
CA ASP A 171 14.36 44.03 11.89
C ASP A 171 12.89 43.98 12.29
N LEU A 172 12.54 42.94 13.10
CA LEU A 172 11.18 42.75 13.56
C LEU A 172 10.62 43.94 14.36
N ASN A 173 11.47 44.58 15.18
CA ASN A 173 11.04 45.65 16.09
C ASN A 173 10.95 47.01 15.39
N GLU A 174 11.88 47.27 14.46
CA GLU A 174 11.95 48.53 13.74
C GLU A 174 11.08 48.54 12.48
N ASP A 175 11.17 47.51 11.67
CA ASP A 175 10.53 47.44 10.32
C ASP A 175 9.19 46.71 10.33
N GLY A 176 8.92 45.86 11.36
CA GLY A 176 7.77 44.95 11.35
C GLY A 176 6.43 45.65 11.17
N LYS A 177 6.22 46.82 11.80
CA LYS A 177 4.96 47.59 11.66
C LYS A 177 4.80 48.17 10.25
N ILE A 178 5.89 48.60 9.63
CA ILE A 178 5.88 49.18 8.27
C ILE A 178 5.54 48.08 7.26
N LEU A 179 6.20 46.93 7.38
CA LEU A 179 5.95 45.77 6.48
C LEU A 179 4.52 45.22 6.60
N GLU A 180 3.95 45.24 7.83
CA GLU A 180 2.57 44.82 8.03
C GLU A 180 1.57 45.82 7.41
N GLN A 181 1.80 47.13 7.58
CA GLN A 181 0.91 48.17 7.11
C GLN A 181 0.98 48.38 5.59
N GLU A 182 2.19 48.38 5.00
CA GLU A 182 2.40 48.68 3.59
C GLU A 182 2.29 47.46 2.70
N TYR A 183 2.76 46.28 3.16
CA TYR A 183 2.84 45.06 2.37
C TYR A 183 1.97 43.92 2.90
N GLY A 184 1.29 44.10 4.04
CA GLY A 184 0.41 43.06 4.61
C GLY A 184 1.17 41.84 5.16
N ILE A 185 2.47 41.97 5.43
CA ILE A 185 3.33 40.88 5.92
C ILE A 185 3.25 40.77 7.43
N PRO A 186 2.70 39.68 7.99
CA PRO A 186 2.58 39.54 9.44
C PRO A 186 3.96 39.44 10.10
N PRO A 187 4.18 40.08 11.28
CA PRO A 187 5.48 40.10 11.99
C PRO A 187 6.05 38.71 12.31
N ARG A 188 5.19 37.69 12.40
CA ARG A 188 5.63 36.33 12.71
C ARG A 188 6.58 35.73 11.66
N TYR A 189 6.57 36.23 10.42
CA TYR A 189 7.45 35.78 9.33
C TYR A 189 8.82 36.51 9.32
N LEU A 190 8.98 37.53 10.11
CA LEU A 190 10.22 38.31 10.19
C LEU A 190 11.21 37.77 11.26
N LYS A 191 10.91 36.62 11.88
CA LYS A 191 11.73 35.98 12.92
C LYS A 191 12.88 35.16 12.34
N THR A 192 13.65 35.71 11.43
CA THR A 192 14.82 35.06 10.87
C THR A 192 16.05 35.99 11.02
N ILE A 193 17.24 35.39 11.06
CA ILE A 193 18.50 36.14 11.16
C ILE A 193 19.23 36.11 9.84
N MET A 194 20.07 37.11 9.60
CA MET A 194 21.02 37.07 8.46
C MET A 194 22.12 36.03 8.73
N SER A 195 22.47 35.26 7.72
CA SER A 195 23.67 34.45 7.78
C SER A 195 24.95 35.32 7.81
N PRO A 196 26.08 34.77 8.29
CA PRO A 196 27.37 35.48 8.24
C PRO A 196 27.73 35.94 6.80
N TRP A 197 27.35 35.17 5.80
CA TRP A 197 27.54 35.52 4.42
C TRP A 197 26.72 36.75 4.00
N ALA A 198 25.44 36.80 4.38
CA ALA A 198 24.57 37.96 4.11
C ALA A 198 25.04 39.22 4.84
N VAL A 199 25.46 39.07 6.09
CA VAL A 199 26.04 40.19 6.89
C VAL A 199 27.27 40.79 6.21
N LYS A 200 28.18 39.94 5.72
CA LYS A 200 29.36 40.39 4.97
C LYS A 200 28.97 41.17 3.71
N ARG A 201 28.01 40.66 2.94
CA ARG A 201 27.50 41.34 1.72
C ARG A 201 26.84 42.69 2.04
N LEU A 202 26.10 42.79 3.15
CA LEU A 202 25.50 44.03 3.64
C LEU A 202 26.57 45.06 3.91
N HIS A 203 27.68 44.69 4.56
CA HIS A 203 28.82 45.60 4.80
C HIS A 203 29.49 46.04 3.46
N GLU A 204 29.68 45.16 2.53
CA GLU A 204 30.21 45.46 1.18
C GLU A 204 29.29 46.43 0.43
N PHE A 205 27.98 46.35 0.64
CA PHE A 205 27.01 47.27 0.04
C PHE A 205 26.87 48.60 0.80
N GLY A 206 27.63 48.78 1.91
CA GLY A 206 27.57 49.97 2.73
C GLY A 206 26.26 50.14 3.51
N GLY A 207 25.59 49.05 3.82
CA GLY A 207 24.30 49.05 4.53
C GLY A 207 23.08 49.22 3.62
N ASP A 208 23.27 49.28 2.31
CA ASP A 208 22.19 49.47 1.35
C ASP A 208 21.53 48.10 0.99
N ILE A 209 20.41 47.76 1.62
CA ILE A 209 19.67 46.54 1.39
C ILE A 209 19.05 46.46 0.00
N SER A 210 18.86 47.59 -0.73
CA SER A 210 18.27 47.60 -2.07
C SER A 210 19.16 46.93 -3.12
N LYS A 211 20.44 46.76 -2.81
CA LYS A 211 21.39 46.07 -3.67
C LYS A 211 21.26 44.54 -3.68
N PHE A 212 20.60 44.00 -2.67
CA PHE A 212 20.28 42.56 -2.66
C PHE A 212 19.22 42.24 -3.71
N LYS A 213 19.48 41.17 -4.45
CA LYS A 213 18.49 40.57 -5.36
C LYS A 213 17.89 39.33 -4.74
N VAL A 214 16.66 39.06 -5.08
CA VAL A 214 15.90 37.87 -4.69
C VAL A 214 15.78 36.94 -5.88
N GLU A 215 16.00 35.67 -5.68
CA GLU A 215 15.76 34.65 -6.68
C GLU A 215 14.69 33.67 -6.23
N LYS A 216 13.82 33.32 -7.17
CA LYS A 216 12.82 32.27 -7.00
C LYS A 216 13.41 30.94 -7.46
N VAL A 217 13.45 29.96 -6.58
CA VAL A 217 14.07 28.67 -6.82
C VAL A 217 13.16 27.54 -6.35
N TYR A 218 13.09 26.45 -7.12
CA TYR A 218 12.38 25.25 -6.67
C TYR A 218 13.32 24.37 -5.82
N PRO A 219 12.84 23.89 -4.66
CA PRO A 219 13.59 22.90 -3.90
C PRO A 219 13.96 21.69 -4.74
N SER A 220 15.20 21.20 -4.61
CA SER A 220 15.75 20.14 -5.44
C SER A 220 16.48 19.11 -4.58
N ILE A 221 16.13 17.83 -4.75
CA ILE A 221 16.87 16.71 -4.14
C ILE A 221 18.24 16.57 -4.81
N LEU A 222 18.30 16.76 -6.14
CA LEU A 222 19.53 16.59 -6.91
C LEU A 222 20.57 17.67 -6.60
N ASP A 223 20.12 18.92 -6.56
CA ASP A 223 21.00 20.08 -6.33
C ASP A 223 21.14 20.42 -4.84
N GLN A 224 20.43 19.69 -3.98
CA GLN A 224 20.39 19.89 -2.52
C GLN A 224 19.97 21.33 -2.14
N ILE A 225 18.99 21.87 -2.83
CA ILE A 225 18.41 23.19 -2.55
C ILE A 225 17.19 22.98 -1.67
N ALA A 226 17.22 23.53 -0.46
CA ALA A 226 16.15 23.41 0.54
C ALA A 226 15.73 21.95 0.89
N ILE A 227 16.46 20.96 0.40
CA ILE A 227 16.28 19.55 0.73
C ILE A 227 17.66 18.94 0.95
N ALA A 228 17.87 18.36 2.14
CA ALA A 228 19.10 17.66 2.47
C ALA A 228 18.80 16.31 3.13
N LYS A 229 19.73 15.37 2.98
CA LYS A 229 19.70 14.07 3.63
C LYS A 229 20.98 13.85 4.41
N THR A 230 20.83 13.44 5.65
CA THR A 230 21.95 13.04 6.52
C THR A 230 21.76 11.62 6.98
N GLU A 231 22.84 10.87 6.98
CA GLU A 231 22.89 9.49 7.43
C GLU A 231 24.16 9.29 8.28
N PRO A 232 24.08 8.70 9.49
CA PRO A 232 25.26 8.44 10.29
C PRO A 232 26.21 7.47 9.56
N GLY A 233 27.46 7.88 9.38
CA GLY A 233 28.47 7.04 8.73
C GLY A 233 28.98 5.94 9.66
N ASP A 234 29.40 6.34 10.87
CA ASP A 234 29.91 5.46 11.93
C ASP A 234 29.48 5.99 13.29
N GLU A 235 29.02 5.11 14.18
CA GLU A 235 28.53 5.46 15.52
C GLU A 235 29.58 6.24 16.36
N ASN A 236 30.87 6.07 16.09
CA ASN A 236 31.96 6.65 16.86
C ASN A 236 32.63 7.88 16.20
N ASN A 237 32.45 8.11 14.90
CA ASN A 237 33.20 9.10 14.13
C ASN A 237 32.34 10.13 13.40
N GLN A 238 31.07 10.31 13.81
CA GLN A 238 30.25 11.30 13.14
C GLN A 238 30.68 12.72 13.56
N ASP A 239 31.10 13.49 12.57
CA ASP A 239 31.52 14.87 12.74
C ASP A 239 30.28 15.79 12.63
N ILE A 240 30.19 16.73 13.59
CA ILE A 240 29.18 17.78 13.59
C ILE A 240 29.17 18.62 12.32
N SER A 241 30.31 18.69 11.62
CA SER A 241 30.46 19.41 10.36
C SER A 241 29.55 18.90 9.24
N SER A 242 29.12 17.65 9.30
CA SER A 242 28.12 17.08 8.37
C SER A 242 26.75 17.76 8.49
N LEU A 243 26.44 18.32 9.66
CA LEU A 243 25.20 19.04 9.92
C LEU A 243 25.33 20.54 9.71
N VAL A 244 26.40 21.15 10.23
CA VAL A 244 26.53 22.59 10.30
C VAL A 244 27.51 23.19 9.29
N GLY A 245 28.32 22.38 8.63
CA GLY A 245 29.40 22.82 7.74
C GLY A 245 30.74 22.99 8.46
N LYS A 246 31.77 23.41 7.75
CA LYS A 246 33.15 23.56 8.26
C LYS A 246 33.92 24.61 7.48
N VAL A 247 35.03 25.08 8.02
CA VAL A 247 35.97 25.93 7.28
C VAL A 247 36.58 25.15 6.10
N ASP A 248 36.60 25.76 4.91
CA ASP A 248 37.33 25.22 3.75
C ASP A 248 38.81 25.65 3.86
N ILE A 249 39.66 24.69 4.18
CA ILE A 249 41.10 24.90 4.37
C ILE A 249 41.73 25.57 3.14
N ARG A 250 41.21 25.31 1.93
CA ARG A 250 41.72 25.92 0.69
C ARG A 250 41.44 27.42 0.61
N GLN A 251 40.39 27.90 1.28
CA GLN A 251 40.05 29.33 1.28
C GLN A 251 40.89 30.11 2.30
N LEU A 252 41.58 29.45 3.22
CA LEU A 252 42.44 30.11 4.23
C LEU A 252 43.69 30.77 3.61
N GLU A 253 43.98 30.49 2.37
CA GLU A 253 45.01 31.25 1.63
C GLU A 253 44.57 32.68 1.31
N HIS A 254 43.25 32.96 1.26
CA HIS A 254 42.67 34.22 0.84
C HIS A 254 41.88 34.93 1.95
N PHE A 255 41.33 34.19 2.89
CA PHE A 255 40.43 34.67 3.93
C PHE A 255 40.89 34.24 5.33
N ALA A 256 40.57 35.05 6.34
CA ALA A 256 40.78 34.65 7.73
C ALA A 256 39.82 33.50 8.11
N GLN A 257 40.20 32.69 9.09
CA GLN A 257 39.45 31.49 9.51
C GLN A 257 37.99 31.81 9.95
N ASN A 258 37.75 33.00 10.48
CA ASN A 258 36.43 33.49 10.89
C ASN A 258 35.69 34.25 9.79
N ASP A 259 36.23 34.31 8.60
CA ASP A 259 35.59 34.98 7.48
C ASP A 259 34.47 34.10 6.89
N ALA A 260 33.32 34.70 6.57
CA ALA A 260 32.19 34.02 6.01
C ALA A 260 32.48 33.33 4.68
N ASP A 261 33.42 33.89 3.85
CA ASP A 261 33.79 33.28 2.56
C ASP A 261 34.85 32.17 2.70
N ALA A 262 35.42 31.97 3.89
CA ALA A 262 36.27 30.83 4.21
C ALA A 262 35.47 29.58 4.61
N TYR A 263 34.16 29.72 4.82
CA TYR A 263 33.32 28.65 5.32
C TYR A 263 32.65 27.85 4.20
N ALA A 264 32.74 26.53 4.26
CA ALA A 264 31.99 25.62 3.39
C ALA A 264 30.62 25.32 4.00
N TYR A 265 29.57 25.91 3.45
CA TYR A 265 28.19 25.76 3.87
C TYR A 265 27.56 24.43 3.40
N SER A 266 28.32 23.35 3.47
CA SER A 266 27.94 22.02 2.98
C SER A 266 27.18 21.19 4.01
N GLY A 267 26.92 21.73 5.18
CA GLY A 267 26.15 21.06 6.24
C GLY A 267 24.68 20.90 5.85
N SER A 268 24.07 19.78 6.29
CA SER A 268 22.68 19.47 5.94
C SER A 268 21.68 20.53 6.43
N LEU A 269 21.95 21.20 7.57
CA LEU A 269 21.12 22.31 8.05
C LEU A 269 21.25 23.55 7.14
N CYS A 270 22.48 23.83 6.61
CA CYS A 270 22.68 24.92 5.68
C CYS A 270 21.86 24.71 4.40
N LEU A 271 21.95 23.50 3.84
CA LEU A 271 21.31 23.15 2.57
C LEU A 271 19.79 23.04 2.69
N ALA A 272 19.27 22.58 3.85
CA ALA A 272 17.85 22.35 4.09
C ALA A 272 17.10 23.59 4.61
N ASN A 273 17.76 24.72 4.81
CA ASN A 273 17.09 25.95 5.23
C ASN A 273 15.97 26.31 4.24
N GLN A 274 14.85 26.77 4.76
CA GLN A 274 13.58 26.97 4.05
C GLN A 274 12.92 25.68 3.52
N GLY A 275 13.32 24.47 3.94
CA GLY A 275 12.78 23.25 3.35
C GLY A 275 12.71 22.06 4.31
N LEU A 276 13.27 20.93 3.90
CA LEU A 276 13.17 19.67 4.63
C LEU A 276 14.55 18.99 4.75
N MET A 277 14.97 18.73 5.98
CA MET A 277 16.12 17.90 6.28
C MET A 277 15.65 16.49 6.69
N GLU A 278 16.09 15.46 5.98
CA GLU A 278 15.91 14.07 6.38
C GLU A 278 17.12 13.57 7.17
N PHE A 279 16.89 13.06 8.36
CA PHE A 279 17.90 12.38 9.16
C PHE A 279 17.57 10.88 9.30
N VAL A 280 18.29 10.05 8.56
CA VAL A 280 18.13 8.59 8.57
C VAL A 280 18.80 8.01 9.79
N GLU A 281 18.12 7.10 10.50
CA GLU A 281 18.66 6.41 11.68
C GLU A 281 19.30 7.37 12.71
N MET A 282 18.62 8.48 12.99
CA MET A 282 19.13 9.61 13.77
C MET A 282 19.73 9.19 15.11
N PHE A 283 19.15 8.21 15.80
CA PHE A 283 19.59 7.82 17.14
C PHE A 283 20.83 6.92 17.17
N LYS A 284 21.39 6.57 16.02
CA LYS A 284 22.74 6.02 15.94
C LYS A 284 23.83 7.08 16.14
N ALA A 285 23.48 8.34 15.89
CA ALA A 285 24.42 9.44 16.08
C ALA A 285 24.63 9.74 17.58
N PRO A 286 25.86 10.08 18.00
CA PRO A 286 26.12 10.55 19.37
C PRO A 286 25.29 11.78 19.72
N ILE A 287 24.75 11.85 20.94
CA ILE A 287 23.88 12.96 21.39
C ILE A 287 24.53 14.34 21.16
N LYS A 288 25.85 14.45 21.29
CA LYS A 288 26.58 15.71 21.08
C LYS A 288 26.45 16.23 19.64
N VAL A 289 26.38 15.33 18.65
CA VAL A 289 26.19 15.69 17.25
C VAL A 289 24.76 16.17 16.98
N LEU A 290 23.79 15.71 17.79
CA LEU A 290 22.38 16.08 17.64
C LEU A 290 22.03 17.42 18.26
N HIS A 291 22.91 18.02 19.11
CA HIS A 291 22.64 19.30 19.78
C HIS A 291 22.27 20.46 18.81
N PRO A 292 22.92 20.65 17.66
CA PRO A 292 22.54 21.69 16.71
C PRO A 292 21.11 21.59 16.20
N LEU A 293 20.54 20.38 16.12
CA LEU A 293 19.16 20.17 15.70
C LEU A 293 18.17 20.77 16.71
N LEU A 294 18.49 20.69 18.00
CA LEU A 294 17.65 21.27 19.06
C LEU A 294 17.63 22.79 18.96
N THR A 295 18.81 23.41 18.82
CA THR A 295 18.93 24.86 18.70
C THR A 295 18.26 25.34 17.42
N ALA A 296 18.50 24.67 16.30
CA ALA A 296 17.91 24.98 15.00
C ALA A 296 16.37 24.98 15.04
N THR A 297 15.75 23.97 15.65
CA THR A 297 14.29 23.88 15.77
C THR A 297 13.72 24.87 16.77
N GLN A 298 14.37 25.06 17.90
CA GLN A 298 13.86 25.87 19.00
C GLN A 298 14.04 27.38 18.76
N GLU A 299 15.23 27.79 18.29
CA GLU A 299 15.62 29.19 18.14
C GLU A 299 15.54 29.70 16.69
N GLY A 300 15.36 28.80 15.71
CA GLY A 300 15.41 29.16 14.32
C GLY A 300 16.82 29.48 13.80
N ASN A 301 17.84 29.10 14.57
CA ASN A 301 19.25 29.30 14.21
C ASN A 301 20.14 28.25 14.91
N TYR A 302 21.37 28.13 14.48
CA TYR A 302 22.39 27.26 15.06
C TYR A 302 23.80 27.82 14.84
N ASN A 303 24.74 27.47 15.70
CA ASN A 303 26.11 27.94 15.58
C ASN A 303 26.90 27.09 14.57
N GLY A 304 27.69 27.75 13.73
CA GLY A 304 28.68 27.11 12.90
C GLY A 304 29.86 26.55 13.69
N THR A 305 30.77 25.83 13.04
CA THR A 305 32.05 25.43 13.62
C THR A 305 33.04 26.59 13.62
N GLU A 306 34.08 26.47 14.45
CA GLU A 306 35.29 27.31 14.42
C GLU A 306 35.05 28.83 14.54
N GLY A 307 34.05 29.23 15.35
CA GLY A 307 33.79 30.64 15.66
C GLY A 307 32.97 31.41 14.63
N LEU A 308 32.41 30.74 13.63
CA LEU A 308 31.41 31.35 12.75
C LEU A 308 30.16 31.71 13.55
N SER A 309 29.59 32.88 13.33
CA SER A 309 28.37 33.33 13.99
C SER A 309 27.15 32.47 13.59
N ALA A 310 26.02 32.68 14.26
CA ALA A 310 24.82 31.88 14.08
C ALA A 310 24.31 31.87 12.63
N LEU A 311 23.86 30.70 12.16
CA LEU A 311 23.27 30.44 10.86
C LEU A 311 21.76 30.27 10.99
N PRO A 312 20.96 30.80 10.06
CA PRO A 312 19.50 30.67 10.09
C PRO A 312 19.06 29.26 9.77
N PHE A 313 17.94 28.83 10.39
CA PHE A 313 17.24 27.63 10.01
C PHE A 313 15.73 27.81 10.14
N GLU A 314 15.02 27.76 9.03
CA GLU A 314 13.56 27.73 8.98
C GLU A 314 13.16 26.54 8.09
N GLY A 315 13.07 25.36 8.66
CA GLY A 315 12.81 24.13 7.93
C GLY A 315 12.15 23.08 8.81
N ILE A 316 11.81 21.95 8.18
CA ILE A 316 11.30 20.77 8.86
C ILE A 316 12.45 19.77 8.99
N ILE A 317 12.69 19.29 10.21
CA ILE A 317 13.57 18.14 10.44
C ILE A 317 12.71 16.91 10.54
N LEU A 318 12.87 16.01 9.58
CA LEU A 318 12.23 14.70 9.50
C LEU A 318 13.26 13.64 9.83
N ALA A 319 13.05 12.91 10.90
CA ALA A 319 13.92 11.81 11.28
C ALA A 319 13.17 10.48 11.34
N HIS A 320 13.89 9.38 11.23
CA HIS A 320 13.31 8.06 11.40
C HIS A 320 14.33 7.03 11.88
N SER A 321 13.85 6.05 12.65
CA SER A 321 14.62 4.88 13.04
C SER A 321 13.71 3.66 13.28
N ASN A 322 14.31 2.57 13.70
CA ASN A 322 13.61 1.39 14.16
C ASN A 322 13.32 1.45 15.67
N GLU A 323 12.48 0.53 16.15
CA GLU A 323 12.06 0.47 17.56
C GLU A 323 13.23 0.19 18.50
N SER A 324 14.22 -0.63 18.13
CA SER A 324 15.34 -0.99 18.99
C SER A 324 16.24 0.22 19.28
N GLU A 325 16.54 1.03 18.27
CA GLU A 325 17.32 2.27 18.42
C GLU A 325 16.57 3.30 19.28
N TRP A 326 15.26 3.43 19.06
CA TRP A 326 14.41 4.28 19.87
C TRP A 326 14.43 3.89 21.34
N GLN A 327 14.27 2.60 21.66
CA GLN A 327 14.25 2.12 23.04
C GLN A 327 15.62 2.32 23.72
N GLN A 328 16.71 2.08 23.03
CA GLN A 328 18.06 2.35 23.54
C GLN A 328 18.24 3.83 23.87
N PHE A 329 17.83 4.71 22.96
CA PHE A 329 17.92 6.15 23.14
C PHE A 329 17.03 6.63 24.30
N ARG A 330 15.79 6.18 24.37
CA ARG A 330 14.80 6.53 25.39
C ARG A 330 15.23 6.10 26.79
N ASN A 331 15.86 4.95 26.93
CA ASN A 331 16.27 4.41 28.24
C ASN A 331 17.48 5.16 28.84
N ASN A 332 18.14 6.00 28.07
CA ASN A 332 19.25 6.82 28.56
C ASN A 332 18.72 8.14 29.14
N LYS A 333 18.84 8.30 30.46
CA LYS A 333 18.38 9.50 31.18
C LYS A 333 18.98 10.83 30.69
N ASN A 334 20.18 10.79 30.09
CA ASN A 334 20.82 11.98 29.55
C ASN A 334 20.10 12.53 28.30
N ASN A 335 19.20 11.78 27.72
CA ASN A 335 18.48 12.14 26.49
C ASN A 335 17.09 12.76 26.77
N GLU A 336 16.67 12.92 28.03
CA GLU A 336 15.33 13.38 28.38
C GLU A 336 14.99 14.73 27.72
N ALA A 337 15.92 15.68 27.76
CA ALA A 337 15.75 17.01 27.15
C ALA A 337 15.59 16.94 25.62
N PHE A 338 16.12 15.91 24.97
CA PHE A 338 15.94 15.69 23.54
C PHE A 338 14.59 15.04 23.24
N LEU A 339 14.16 14.10 24.06
CA LEU A 339 12.88 13.39 23.89
C LEU A 339 11.68 14.33 23.90
N ASP A 340 11.71 15.39 24.72
CA ASP A 340 10.67 16.42 24.78
C ASP A 340 10.52 17.22 23.46
N ARG A 341 11.54 17.19 22.62
CA ARG A 341 11.59 17.93 21.35
C ARG A 341 11.32 17.06 20.12
N VAL A 342 10.79 15.87 20.32
CA VAL A 342 10.50 14.91 19.26
C VAL A 342 9.01 14.66 19.16
N TYR A 343 8.42 14.95 18.02
CA TYR A 343 7.03 14.58 17.70
C TYR A 343 6.99 13.20 17.04
N ILE A 344 6.53 12.20 17.78
CA ILE A 344 6.57 10.81 17.34
C ILE A 344 5.33 10.44 16.55
N VAL A 345 5.52 9.97 15.33
CA VAL A 345 4.48 9.31 14.52
C VAL A 345 4.84 7.84 14.37
N LYS A 346 3.98 6.97 14.87
CA LYS A 346 4.14 5.51 14.68
C LYS A 346 3.70 5.09 13.30
N VAL A 347 4.58 4.37 12.61
CA VAL A 347 4.36 3.81 11.26
C VAL A 347 4.46 2.28 11.36
N PRO A 348 3.41 1.60 11.83
CA PRO A 348 3.38 0.15 11.93
C PRO A 348 3.30 -0.52 10.56
N TYR A 349 3.52 -1.83 10.51
CA TYR A 349 3.14 -2.62 9.34
C TYR A 349 1.63 -2.55 9.09
N CYS A 350 1.25 -2.73 7.84
CA CYS A 350 -0.16 -2.87 7.48
C CYS A 350 -0.78 -4.09 8.19
N LEU A 351 -1.96 -3.88 8.83
CA LEU A 351 -2.69 -4.90 9.58
C LEU A 351 -3.98 -5.34 8.88
N ARG A 352 -4.23 -4.86 7.66
CA ARG A 352 -5.41 -5.17 6.86
C ARG A 352 -5.01 -5.95 5.62
N VAL A 353 -5.58 -7.13 5.45
CA VAL A 353 -5.26 -8.05 4.35
C VAL A 353 -5.46 -7.39 2.98
N SER A 354 -6.60 -6.69 2.78
CA SER A 354 -6.87 -6.00 1.51
C SER A 354 -5.86 -4.91 1.17
N GLU A 355 -5.44 -4.14 2.16
CA GLU A 355 -4.46 -3.06 1.96
C GLU A 355 -3.05 -3.63 1.70
N GLU A 356 -2.70 -4.72 2.38
CA GLU A 356 -1.43 -5.43 2.14
C GLU A 356 -1.39 -6.04 0.73
N MET A 357 -2.54 -6.54 0.22
CA MET A 357 -2.64 -6.99 -1.18
C MET A 357 -2.34 -5.87 -2.17
N HIS A 358 -2.88 -4.66 -1.94
CA HIS A 358 -2.60 -3.50 -2.80
C HIS A 358 -1.11 -3.12 -2.81
N ILE A 359 -0.40 -3.29 -1.68
CA ILE A 359 1.05 -3.10 -1.62
C ILE A 359 1.76 -4.10 -2.55
N TYR A 360 1.31 -5.36 -2.59
CA TYR A 360 1.89 -6.38 -3.47
C TYR A 360 1.54 -6.12 -4.94
N GLU A 361 0.31 -5.74 -5.25
CA GLU A 361 -0.13 -5.37 -6.59
C GLU A 361 0.68 -4.18 -7.13
N LYS A 362 0.90 -3.16 -6.30
CA LYS A 362 1.76 -2.02 -6.66
C LYS A 362 3.19 -2.46 -7.01
N LEU A 363 3.77 -3.39 -6.25
CA LEU A 363 5.10 -3.93 -6.55
C LEU A 363 5.11 -4.64 -7.90
N LEU A 364 4.13 -5.50 -8.16
CA LEU A 364 4.03 -6.24 -9.40
C LEU A 364 3.85 -5.32 -10.60
N THR A 365 3.02 -4.28 -10.47
CA THR A 365 2.77 -3.28 -11.52
C THR A 365 4.06 -2.53 -11.94
N HIS A 366 4.99 -2.33 -10.99
CA HIS A 366 6.27 -1.66 -11.26
C HIS A 366 7.42 -2.62 -11.61
N SER A 367 7.11 -3.88 -11.90
CA SER A 367 8.09 -4.91 -12.24
C SER A 367 7.82 -5.54 -13.61
N GLU A 368 8.75 -6.34 -14.11
CA GLU A 368 8.55 -7.15 -15.33
C GLU A 368 7.47 -8.22 -15.14
N LEU A 369 7.03 -8.47 -13.91
CA LEU A 369 5.97 -9.44 -13.58
C LEU A 369 4.55 -8.90 -13.81
N VAL A 370 4.38 -7.66 -14.27
CA VAL A 370 3.07 -7.02 -14.50
C VAL A 370 2.13 -7.87 -15.37
N ASN A 371 2.68 -8.58 -16.35
CA ASN A 371 1.93 -9.46 -17.25
C ASN A 371 1.97 -10.94 -16.85
N ALA A 372 2.68 -11.29 -15.79
CA ALA A 372 2.77 -12.67 -15.31
C ALA A 372 1.45 -13.11 -14.67
N LYS A 373 1.04 -14.36 -14.95
CA LYS A 373 -0.19 -14.89 -14.39
C LYS A 373 -0.05 -15.16 -12.89
N CYS A 374 -0.98 -14.62 -12.14
CA CYS A 374 -1.09 -14.83 -10.71
C CYS A 374 -2.44 -15.50 -10.40
N ALA A 375 -2.41 -16.74 -9.98
CA ALA A 375 -3.63 -17.50 -9.68
C ALA A 375 -4.41 -16.86 -8.53
N PRO A 376 -5.75 -16.90 -8.55
CA PRO A 376 -6.61 -16.39 -7.49
C PRO A 376 -6.20 -16.89 -6.10
N GLY A 377 -6.26 -16.01 -5.11
CA GLY A 377 -5.89 -16.30 -3.73
C GLY A 377 -4.38 -16.17 -3.42
N THR A 378 -3.48 -16.15 -4.42
CA THR A 378 -2.03 -16.13 -4.15
C THR A 378 -1.60 -14.93 -3.32
N LEU A 379 -1.96 -13.71 -3.73
CA LEU A 379 -1.63 -12.49 -2.99
C LEU A 379 -2.39 -12.39 -1.67
N GLU A 380 -3.65 -12.84 -1.66
CA GLU A 380 -4.50 -12.82 -0.47
C GLU A 380 -3.93 -13.70 0.64
N TYR A 381 -3.57 -14.97 0.36
CA TYR A 381 -3.02 -15.86 1.37
C TYR A 381 -1.64 -15.45 1.86
N LEU A 382 -0.82 -14.83 1.01
CA LEU A 382 0.43 -14.22 1.44
C LEU A 382 0.16 -13.02 2.36
N ALA A 383 -0.81 -12.18 2.03
CA ALA A 383 -1.21 -11.05 2.87
C ALA A 383 -1.78 -11.50 4.22
N GLN A 384 -2.62 -12.54 4.22
CA GLN A 384 -3.11 -13.16 5.47
C GLN A 384 -1.96 -13.65 6.34
N PHE A 385 -0.99 -14.37 5.77
CA PHE A 385 0.19 -14.84 6.48
C PHE A 385 1.01 -13.70 7.07
N SER A 386 1.28 -12.67 6.28
CA SER A 386 2.02 -11.48 6.73
C SER A 386 1.30 -10.77 7.87
N VAL A 387 -0.01 -10.54 7.74
CA VAL A 387 -0.82 -9.87 8.77
C VAL A 387 -0.89 -10.72 10.05
N LEU A 388 -1.11 -12.03 9.97
CA LEU A 388 -1.10 -12.92 11.13
C LEU A 388 0.21 -12.84 11.92
N SER A 389 1.36 -12.73 11.23
CA SER A 389 2.66 -12.59 11.88
C SER A 389 2.84 -11.28 12.67
N ARG A 390 2.05 -10.24 12.34
CA ARG A 390 2.13 -8.88 12.89
C ARG A 390 1.15 -8.62 14.03
N LEU A 391 0.12 -9.46 14.13
CA LEU A 391 -0.92 -9.33 15.14
C LEU A 391 -0.49 -9.95 16.47
N LYS A 392 -0.83 -9.28 17.56
CA LYS A 392 -0.72 -9.83 18.92
C LYS A 392 -1.87 -10.82 19.19
N GLU A 393 -1.57 -11.89 19.92
CA GLU A 393 -2.57 -12.88 20.31
C GLU A 393 -3.71 -12.22 21.11
N PRO A 394 -4.96 -12.45 20.72
CA PRO A 394 -6.10 -11.92 21.44
C PRO A 394 -6.48 -12.85 22.62
N GLU A 395 -7.09 -12.27 23.66
CA GLU A 395 -7.73 -13.09 24.69
C GLU A 395 -9.09 -13.63 24.22
N ASN A 396 -9.33 -14.91 24.50
CA ASN A 396 -10.63 -15.57 24.32
C ASN A 396 -11.19 -15.62 22.89
N SER A 397 -10.37 -15.37 21.88
CA SER A 397 -10.75 -15.50 20.46
C SER A 397 -9.55 -15.97 19.62
N SER A 398 -9.79 -16.37 18.37
CA SER A 398 -8.70 -16.78 17.49
C SER A 398 -7.98 -15.59 16.86
N LEU A 399 -6.67 -15.74 16.61
CA LEU A 399 -5.88 -14.75 15.88
C LEU A 399 -6.43 -14.55 14.46
N TYR A 400 -6.93 -15.61 13.84
CA TYR A 400 -7.54 -15.58 12.52
C TYR A 400 -8.83 -14.73 12.51
N SER A 401 -9.69 -14.86 13.53
CA SER A 401 -10.89 -14.01 13.68
C SER A 401 -10.52 -12.54 13.86
N LYS A 402 -9.49 -12.27 14.67
CA LYS A 402 -8.97 -10.90 14.82
C LYS A 402 -8.51 -10.30 13.49
N MET A 403 -7.75 -11.05 12.68
CA MET A 403 -7.31 -10.62 11.34
C MET A 403 -8.50 -10.27 10.43
N ARG A 404 -9.54 -11.10 10.42
CA ARG A 404 -10.75 -10.86 9.62
C ARG A 404 -11.50 -9.61 10.07
N VAL A 405 -11.62 -9.39 11.38
CA VAL A 405 -12.23 -8.17 11.93
C VAL A 405 -11.39 -6.93 11.56
N TYR A 406 -10.06 -7.03 11.59
CA TYR A 406 -9.19 -5.94 11.15
C TYR A 406 -9.34 -5.64 9.65
N ASN A 407 -9.65 -6.64 8.85
CA ASN A 407 -10.00 -6.45 7.43
C ASN A 407 -11.44 -5.90 7.22
N GLY A 408 -12.19 -5.65 8.31
CA GLY A 408 -13.53 -5.08 8.31
C GLY A 408 -14.65 -6.10 8.08
N GLU A 409 -14.43 -7.41 8.31
CA GLU A 409 -15.45 -8.41 8.20
C GLU A 409 -16.35 -8.44 9.46
N SER A 410 -17.62 -8.84 9.29
CA SER A 410 -18.53 -9.12 10.41
C SER A 410 -18.50 -10.61 10.72
N LEU A 411 -18.15 -10.96 11.94
CA LEU A 411 -18.09 -12.36 12.39
C LEU A 411 -19.21 -12.74 13.38
N LYS A 412 -20.23 -11.89 13.55
CA LYS A 412 -21.31 -12.10 14.54
C LYS A 412 -21.99 -13.44 14.40
N ASP A 413 -22.18 -13.89 13.15
CA ASP A 413 -22.90 -15.13 12.85
C ASP A 413 -21.99 -16.37 12.75
N THR A 414 -20.67 -16.16 12.58
CA THR A 414 -19.70 -17.25 12.33
C THR A 414 -18.79 -17.52 13.50
N ASP A 415 -18.46 -16.52 14.31
CA ASP A 415 -17.64 -16.66 15.51
C ASP A 415 -18.16 -15.75 16.64
N PRO A 416 -19.00 -16.27 17.54
CA PRO A 416 -19.55 -15.49 18.66
C PRO A 416 -18.49 -14.97 19.66
N LYS A 417 -17.26 -15.50 19.62
CA LYS A 417 -16.15 -15.06 20.47
C LYS A 417 -15.34 -13.90 19.86
N ALA A 418 -15.58 -13.58 18.58
CA ALA A 418 -14.91 -12.48 17.93
C ALA A 418 -15.35 -11.14 18.54
N LYS A 419 -14.37 -10.30 18.88
CA LYS A 419 -14.58 -8.96 19.43
C LYS A 419 -14.69 -7.94 18.30
N SER A 420 -15.11 -6.71 18.61
CA SER A 420 -15.08 -5.59 17.67
C SER A 420 -13.66 -5.15 17.36
N TYR A 421 -13.50 -4.38 16.28
CA TYR A 421 -12.20 -3.79 15.92
C TYR A 421 -11.60 -2.95 17.04
N GLN A 422 -12.43 -2.11 17.69
CA GLN A 422 -11.98 -1.22 18.76
C GLN A 422 -11.51 -2.01 19.98
N GLU A 423 -12.27 -3.02 20.41
CA GLU A 423 -11.89 -3.88 21.55
C GLU A 423 -10.56 -4.60 21.32
N TYR A 424 -10.31 -5.09 20.10
CA TYR A 424 -9.03 -5.70 19.75
C TYR A 424 -7.88 -4.69 19.76
N ARG A 425 -8.10 -3.46 19.27
CA ARG A 425 -7.11 -2.37 19.28
C ARG A 425 -6.77 -1.93 20.70
N ASP A 426 -7.77 -1.74 21.55
CA ASP A 426 -7.59 -1.33 22.93
C ASP A 426 -6.79 -2.37 23.74
N TYR A 427 -7.07 -3.67 23.51
CA TYR A 427 -6.32 -4.74 24.13
C TYR A 427 -4.87 -4.85 23.63
N ALA A 428 -4.66 -4.77 22.32
CA ALA A 428 -3.35 -4.89 21.72
C ALA A 428 -2.42 -3.71 22.03
N GLY A 429 -3.01 -2.54 22.26
CA GLY A 429 -2.29 -1.29 22.56
C GLY A 429 -1.60 -0.69 21.33
N VAL A 430 -0.83 0.36 21.59
CA VAL A 430 -0.22 1.23 20.57
C VAL A 430 0.95 0.59 19.80
N ASP A 431 1.42 -0.58 20.22
CA ASP A 431 2.59 -1.25 19.63
C ASP A 431 2.22 -2.41 18.71
N GLU A 432 0.93 -2.56 18.38
CA GLU A 432 0.52 -3.59 17.43
C GLU A 432 0.98 -3.24 16.02
N GLY A 433 1.53 -4.25 15.32
CA GLY A 433 2.13 -4.05 14.00
C GLY A 433 3.56 -3.48 14.01
N MET A 434 4.15 -3.28 15.21
CA MET A 434 5.55 -2.87 15.34
C MET A 434 6.54 -4.03 15.20
N SER A 435 6.05 -5.26 15.17
CA SER A 435 6.83 -6.50 15.00
C SER A 435 6.16 -7.43 13.99
N GLY A 436 6.84 -8.50 13.61
CA GLY A 436 6.37 -9.49 12.64
C GLY A 436 7.16 -9.47 11.33
N LEU A 437 6.65 -10.16 10.31
CA LEU A 437 7.31 -10.28 9.01
C LEU A 437 7.18 -8.99 8.19
N SER A 438 8.30 -8.53 7.68
CA SER A 438 8.37 -7.29 6.89
C SER A 438 7.74 -7.47 5.50
N THR A 439 7.30 -6.37 4.91
CA THR A 439 6.86 -6.33 3.51
C THR A 439 7.99 -6.78 2.55
N ARG A 440 9.26 -6.52 2.89
CA ARG A 440 10.42 -7.01 2.12
C ARG A 440 10.53 -8.54 2.12
N PHE A 441 10.19 -9.19 3.25
CA PHE A 441 10.10 -10.64 3.31
C PHE A 441 9.04 -11.16 2.34
N ALA A 442 7.85 -10.57 2.35
CA ALA A 442 6.77 -10.93 1.42
C ALA A 442 7.19 -10.76 -0.05
N PHE A 443 7.90 -9.69 -0.39
CA PHE A 443 8.43 -9.48 -1.74
C PHE A 443 9.44 -10.55 -2.16
N LYS A 444 10.32 -10.97 -1.25
CA LYS A 444 11.25 -12.08 -1.46
C LYS A 444 10.51 -13.40 -1.72
N ILE A 445 9.40 -13.64 -1.00
CA ILE A 445 8.53 -14.80 -1.24
C ILE A 445 7.89 -14.72 -2.61
N LEU A 446 7.25 -13.60 -2.98
CA LEU A 446 6.60 -13.41 -4.28
C LEU A 446 7.57 -13.65 -5.43
N SER A 447 8.76 -13.07 -5.38
CA SER A 447 9.79 -13.28 -6.39
C SER A 447 10.13 -14.76 -6.59
N ARG A 448 10.22 -15.54 -5.50
CA ARG A 448 10.49 -16.97 -5.57
C ARG A 448 9.30 -17.77 -6.07
N VAL A 449 8.08 -17.39 -5.71
CA VAL A 449 6.86 -18.07 -6.14
C VAL A 449 6.64 -17.90 -7.64
N PHE A 450 6.82 -16.70 -8.19
CA PHE A 450 6.71 -16.46 -9.63
C PHE A 450 7.77 -17.22 -10.46
N ASN A 451 8.95 -17.41 -9.90
CA ASN A 451 10.08 -18.09 -10.56
C ASN A 451 10.26 -19.54 -10.06
N PHE A 452 9.28 -20.11 -9.40
CA PHE A 452 9.36 -21.47 -8.88
C PHE A 452 9.41 -22.53 -9.98
N ASP A 453 8.59 -22.37 -10.99
CA ASP A 453 8.62 -23.22 -12.19
C ASP A 453 9.50 -22.56 -13.26
N HIS A 454 10.64 -23.19 -13.59
CA HIS A 454 11.57 -22.69 -14.60
C HIS A 454 11.00 -22.64 -16.02
N THR A 455 9.84 -23.24 -16.26
CA THR A 455 9.21 -23.33 -17.58
C THR A 455 8.04 -22.36 -17.75
N GLU A 456 7.58 -21.72 -16.66
CA GLU A 456 6.47 -20.77 -16.69
C GLU A 456 6.60 -19.76 -15.56
N ILE A 457 6.70 -18.48 -15.89
CA ILE A 457 6.70 -17.39 -14.91
C ILE A 457 5.25 -17.14 -14.49
N ALA A 458 4.84 -17.78 -13.38
CA ALA A 458 3.48 -17.67 -12.85
C ALA A 458 3.43 -18.03 -11.36
N ALA A 459 2.55 -17.35 -10.61
CA ALA A 459 2.38 -17.59 -9.19
C ALA A 459 1.08 -18.37 -8.89
N ASN A 460 1.12 -19.22 -7.88
CA ASN A 460 -0.06 -19.93 -7.36
C ASN A 460 0.08 -20.24 -5.86
N PRO A 461 -1.04 -20.48 -5.14
CA PRO A 461 -1.01 -20.71 -3.69
C PRO A 461 -0.25 -21.98 -3.27
N VAL A 462 -0.23 -23.03 -4.06
CA VAL A 462 0.50 -24.28 -3.70
C VAL A 462 2.00 -24.04 -3.69
N HIS A 463 2.54 -23.37 -4.71
CA HIS A 463 3.94 -22.95 -4.72
C HIS A 463 4.22 -21.95 -3.59
N LEU A 464 3.25 -21.06 -3.30
CA LEU A 464 3.38 -20.12 -2.19
C LEU A 464 3.60 -20.83 -0.85
N PHE A 465 2.76 -21.81 -0.52
CA PHE A 465 2.89 -22.55 0.74
C PHE A 465 4.22 -23.27 0.85
N TYR A 466 4.64 -23.93 -0.22
CA TYR A 466 5.93 -24.60 -0.26
C TYR A 466 7.12 -23.64 -0.08
N VAL A 467 7.09 -22.51 -0.78
CA VAL A 467 8.14 -21.49 -0.68
C VAL A 467 8.15 -20.85 0.71
N LEU A 468 6.98 -20.62 1.32
CA LEU A 468 6.87 -20.11 2.68
C LEU A 468 7.49 -21.06 3.70
N GLU A 469 7.13 -22.35 3.66
CA GLU A 469 7.69 -23.35 4.56
C GLU A 469 9.21 -23.43 4.43
N GLN A 470 9.73 -23.54 3.21
CA GLN A 470 11.18 -23.55 2.97
C GLN A 470 11.87 -22.27 3.44
N GLN A 471 11.24 -21.10 3.28
CA GLN A 471 11.86 -19.85 3.68
C GLN A 471 11.90 -19.70 5.20
N ILE A 472 10.83 -20.12 5.91
CA ILE A 472 10.78 -20.12 7.38
C ILE A 472 11.89 -21.01 7.96
N GLU A 473 12.11 -22.18 7.37
CA GLU A 473 13.19 -23.09 7.80
C GLU A 473 14.58 -22.51 7.52
N ARG A 474 14.76 -21.75 6.45
CA ARG A 474 16.05 -21.13 6.07
C ARG A 474 16.38 -19.85 6.85
N GLU A 475 15.38 -19.08 7.22
CA GLU A 475 15.57 -17.89 8.07
C GLU A 475 15.77 -18.41 9.50
N GLN A 476 16.86 -18.10 10.13
CA GLN A 476 17.22 -18.57 11.47
C GLN A 476 16.32 -17.96 12.57
N PHE A 477 15.01 -18.10 12.44
CA PHE A 477 14.09 -17.67 13.47
C PHE A 477 14.23 -18.53 14.74
N PRO A 478 13.97 -18.00 15.94
CA PRO A 478 13.78 -18.81 17.13
C PRO A 478 12.74 -19.93 16.89
N GLN A 479 12.97 -21.12 17.46
CA GLN A 479 12.11 -22.29 17.22
C GLN A 479 10.63 -22.02 17.48
N GLU A 480 10.32 -21.29 18.53
CA GLU A 480 8.94 -20.90 18.89
C GLU A 480 8.25 -20.09 17.78
N LEU A 481 8.98 -19.16 17.13
CA LEU A 481 8.46 -18.39 16.00
C LEU A 481 8.33 -19.24 14.74
N GLN A 482 9.24 -20.17 14.49
CA GLN A 482 9.12 -21.10 13.36
C GLN A 482 7.87 -21.95 13.50
N ASP A 483 7.67 -22.56 14.68
CA ASP A 483 6.51 -23.41 14.95
C ASP A 483 5.20 -22.61 14.79
N ARG A 484 5.17 -21.40 15.31
CA ARG A 484 4.04 -20.48 15.16
C ARG A 484 3.74 -20.14 13.70
N TYR A 485 4.75 -19.82 12.90
CA TYR A 485 4.56 -19.50 11.48
C TYR A 485 4.12 -20.72 10.67
N LEU A 486 4.65 -21.91 10.96
CA LEU A 486 4.21 -23.15 10.35
C LEU A 486 2.76 -23.50 10.74
N GLU A 487 2.35 -23.19 11.98
CA GLU A 487 0.97 -23.32 12.41
C GLU A 487 0.04 -22.38 11.63
N PHE A 488 0.43 -21.14 11.35
CA PHE A 488 -0.37 -20.24 10.51
C PHE A 488 -0.63 -20.83 9.13
N ILE A 489 0.40 -21.42 8.52
CA ILE A 489 0.25 -22.06 7.20
C ILE A 489 -0.66 -23.28 7.30
N LYS A 490 -0.35 -24.24 8.18
CA LYS A 490 -1.01 -25.55 8.25
C LYS A 490 -2.37 -25.50 8.93
N GLY A 491 -2.52 -24.68 9.98
CA GLY A 491 -3.73 -24.59 10.80
C GLY A 491 -4.79 -23.62 10.29
N TYR A 492 -4.36 -22.52 9.63
CA TYR A 492 -5.31 -21.49 9.20
C TYR A 492 -5.40 -21.36 7.68
N ILE A 493 -4.26 -21.21 6.98
CA ILE A 493 -4.24 -20.81 5.57
C ILE A 493 -4.56 -21.96 4.63
N VAL A 494 -3.84 -23.08 4.76
CA VAL A 494 -4.02 -24.25 3.90
C VAL A 494 -5.46 -24.81 3.96
N PRO A 495 -6.09 -25.00 5.14
CA PRO A 495 -7.47 -25.45 5.20
C PRO A 495 -8.45 -24.53 4.47
N ARG A 496 -8.25 -23.21 4.57
CA ARG A 496 -9.08 -22.22 3.87
C ARG A 496 -8.88 -22.25 2.36
N TYR A 497 -7.65 -22.44 1.93
CA TYR A 497 -7.38 -22.61 0.52
C TYR A 497 -7.99 -23.89 -0.04
N VAL A 498 -7.99 -24.99 0.71
CA VAL A 498 -8.68 -26.23 0.32
C VAL A 498 -10.18 -26.00 0.11
N GLU A 499 -10.82 -25.25 1.00
CA GLU A 499 -12.23 -24.87 0.84
C GLU A 499 -12.45 -23.99 -0.40
N PHE A 500 -11.57 -22.99 -0.60
CA PHE A 500 -11.64 -22.08 -1.74
C PHE A 500 -11.45 -22.79 -3.06
N ILE A 501 -10.34 -23.54 -3.23
CA ILE A 501 -10.06 -24.24 -4.49
C ILE A 501 -11.08 -25.35 -4.75
N GLY A 502 -11.60 -25.97 -3.69
CA GLY A 502 -12.69 -26.94 -3.81
C GLY A 502 -13.94 -26.33 -4.45
N LYS A 503 -14.34 -25.14 -4.01
CA LYS A 503 -15.46 -24.38 -4.60
C LYS A 503 -15.17 -23.97 -6.05
N GLU A 504 -13.95 -23.51 -6.35
CA GLU A 504 -13.54 -23.14 -7.70
C GLU A 504 -13.60 -24.33 -8.67
N ILE A 505 -13.05 -25.47 -8.26
CA ILE A 505 -13.12 -26.74 -9.02
C ILE A 505 -14.57 -27.17 -9.20
N GLN A 506 -15.41 -27.12 -8.15
CA GLN A 506 -16.81 -27.47 -8.22
C GLN A 506 -17.57 -26.59 -9.21
N THR A 507 -17.38 -25.28 -9.14
CA THR A 507 -18.05 -24.34 -10.03
C THR A 507 -17.64 -24.57 -11.48
N ALA A 508 -16.35 -24.69 -11.76
CA ALA A 508 -15.84 -24.96 -13.12
C ALA A 508 -16.34 -26.31 -13.67
N TYR A 509 -16.45 -27.33 -12.80
CA TYR A 509 -17.01 -28.61 -13.15
C TYR A 509 -18.48 -28.51 -13.51
N LEU A 510 -19.32 -27.86 -12.69
CA LEU A 510 -20.75 -27.67 -12.96
C LEU A 510 -20.99 -26.90 -14.27
N GLU A 511 -20.22 -25.84 -14.50
CA GLU A 511 -20.30 -25.05 -15.73
C GLU A 511 -19.94 -25.91 -16.97
N SER A 512 -18.96 -26.80 -16.84
CA SER A 512 -18.53 -27.71 -17.92
C SER A 512 -19.52 -28.83 -18.19
N TYR A 513 -20.35 -29.16 -17.21
CA TYR A 513 -21.37 -30.24 -17.28
C TYR A 513 -22.79 -29.68 -17.30
N SER A 514 -23.01 -28.48 -17.74
CA SER A 514 -24.33 -27.83 -17.78
C SER A 514 -25.34 -28.65 -18.60
N GLU A 515 -24.93 -29.24 -19.71
CA GLU A 515 -25.76 -30.16 -20.51
C GLU A 515 -26.11 -31.44 -19.75
N TYR A 516 -25.17 -32.00 -19.01
CA TYR A 516 -25.42 -33.19 -18.18
C TYR A 516 -26.39 -32.89 -17.06
N GLY A 517 -26.20 -31.71 -16.38
CA GLY A 517 -27.13 -31.21 -15.39
C GLY A 517 -28.55 -31.02 -15.94
N GLN A 518 -28.66 -30.49 -17.17
CA GLN A 518 -29.96 -30.38 -17.87
C GLN A 518 -30.57 -31.74 -18.19
N ASN A 519 -29.79 -32.73 -18.63
CA ASN A 519 -30.25 -34.08 -18.87
C ASN A 519 -30.76 -34.77 -17.60
N ILE A 520 -30.07 -34.60 -16.46
CA ILE A 520 -30.55 -35.11 -15.15
C ILE A 520 -31.85 -34.42 -14.80
N PHE A 521 -31.94 -33.08 -14.96
CA PHE A 521 -33.12 -32.31 -14.68
C PHE A 521 -34.31 -32.79 -15.54
N ASP A 522 -34.14 -32.92 -16.85
CA ASP A 522 -35.21 -33.30 -17.80
C ASP A 522 -35.70 -34.71 -17.49
N ARG A 523 -34.78 -35.65 -17.22
CA ARG A 523 -35.10 -37.01 -16.80
C ARG A 523 -35.82 -37.05 -15.45
N TYR A 524 -35.34 -36.31 -14.45
CA TYR A 524 -35.96 -36.21 -13.16
C TYR A 524 -37.41 -35.71 -13.25
N VAL A 525 -37.61 -34.60 -13.98
CA VAL A 525 -38.95 -34.02 -14.19
C VAL A 525 -39.89 -35.00 -14.88
N THR A 526 -39.40 -35.68 -15.92
CA THR A 526 -40.21 -36.69 -16.66
C THR A 526 -40.59 -37.85 -15.73
N TYR A 527 -39.64 -38.42 -15.01
CA TYR A 527 -39.90 -39.54 -14.12
C TYR A 527 -40.80 -39.14 -12.93
N ALA A 528 -40.64 -37.93 -12.37
CA ALA A 528 -41.49 -37.44 -11.31
C ALA A 528 -42.92 -37.21 -11.76
N ASP A 529 -43.12 -36.67 -12.99
CA ASP A 529 -44.45 -36.44 -13.56
C ASP A 529 -45.20 -37.74 -13.77
N PHE A 530 -44.60 -38.74 -14.40
CA PHE A 530 -45.20 -40.07 -14.57
C PHE A 530 -45.48 -40.79 -13.26
N TRP A 531 -44.56 -40.66 -12.29
CA TRP A 531 -44.72 -41.23 -10.97
C TRP A 531 -45.89 -40.61 -10.19
N ILE A 532 -46.10 -39.27 -10.30
CA ILE A 532 -47.23 -38.56 -9.67
C ILE A 532 -48.54 -38.96 -10.31
N GLN A 533 -48.58 -39.12 -11.61
CA GLN A 533 -49.77 -39.50 -12.39
C GLN A 533 -50.11 -41.00 -12.26
N ASP A 534 -49.29 -41.77 -11.59
CA ASP A 534 -49.42 -43.25 -11.51
C ASP A 534 -49.44 -43.95 -12.87
N GLN A 535 -48.61 -43.48 -13.79
CA GLN A 535 -48.49 -43.98 -15.17
C GLN A 535 -47.13 -44.65 -15.38
N GLU A 536 -47.11 -45.66 -16.28
CA GLU A 536 -45.86 -46.25 -16.76
C GLU A 536 -45.18 -45.37 -17.78
N TYR A 537 -43.85 -45.26 -17.67
CA TYR A 537 -43.04 -44.53 -18.66
C TYR A 537 -42.28 -45.47 -19.53
N ARG A 538 -42.41 -45.26 -20.87
CA ARG A 538 -41.61 -46.01 -21.85
C ARG A 538 -40.56 -45.08 -22.41
N ASP A 539 -39.30 -45.42 -22.18
CA ASP A 539 -38.17 -44.67 -22.68
C ASP A 539 -38.14 -44.70 -24.22
N PRO A 540 -38.19 -43.54 -24.89
CA PRO A 540 -38.25 -43.49 -26.35
C PRO A 540 -36.96 -43.92 -27.03
N GLU A 541 -35.81 -43.88 -26.36
CA GLU A 541 -34.50 -44.25 -26.92
C GLU A 541 -34.21 -45.75 -26.75
N THR A 542 -34.46 -46.27 -25.56
CA THR A 542 -34.12 -47.66 -25.20
C THR A 542 -35.31 -48.63 -25.32
N GLY A 543 -36.53 -48.11 -25.41
CA GLY A 543 -37.75 -48.90 -25.43
C GLY A 543 -38.10 -49.56 -24.07
N GLN A 544 -37.32 -49.32 -23.01
CA GLN A 544 -37.50 -49.88 -21.70
C GLN A 544 -38.75 -49.32 -21.02
N LEU A 545 -39.54 -50.20 -20.37
CA LEU A 545 -40.72 -49.83 -19.61
C LEU A 545 -40.35 -49.67 -18.15
N PHE A 546 -40.72 -48.54 -17.53
CA PHE A 546 -40.53 -48.23 -16.15
C PHE A 546 -41.91 -48.18 -15.47
N ASP A 547 -42.15 -49.08 -14.56
CA ASP A 547 -43.31 -49.04 -13.66
C ASP A 547 -43.08 -48.04 -12.52
N ARG A 548 -44.08 -47.77 -11.72
CA ARG A 548 -44.01 -46.85 -10.59
C ARG A 548 -42.88 -47.15 -9.62
N SER A 549 -42.59 -48.45 -9.38
CA SER A 549 -41.52 -48.87 -8.46
C SER A 549 -40.14 -48.58 -9.07
N ALA A 550 -39.96 -48.86 -10.37
CA ALA A 550 -38.74 -48.55 -11.08
C ALA A 550 -38.50 -47.04 -11.19
N LEU A 551 -39.54 -46.25 -11.47
CA LEU A 551 -39.47 -44.79 -11.48
C LEU A 551 -39.07 -44.26 -10.11
N ASN A 552 -39.63 -44.80 -9.01
CA ASN A 552 -39.26 -44.43 -7.66
C ASN A 552 -37.78 -44.68 -7.36
N ALA A 553 -37.29 -45.88 -7.78
CA ALA A 553 -35.90 -46.26 -7.58
C ALA A 553 -34.92 -45.31 -8.30
N GLU A 554 -35.26 -44.88 -9.55
CA GLU A 554 -34.44 -43.91 -10.30
C GLU A 554 -34.46 -42.50 -9.66
N LEU A 555 -35.63 -42.04 -9.20
CA LEU A 555 -35.75 -40.75 -8.50
C LEU A 555 -34.98 -40.74 -7.19
N GLU A 556 -35.05 -41.84 -6.42
CA GLU A 556 -34.32 -41.99 -5.16
C GLU A 556 -32.79 -41.92 -5.33
N LYS A 557 -32.24 -42.37 -6.50
CA LYS A 557 -30.81 -42.23 -6.79
C LYS A 557 -30.36 -40.78 -6.86
N ILE A 558 -31.27 -39.84 -7.15
CA ILE A 558 -31.01 -38.40 -7.19
C ILE A 558 -31.32 -37.74 -5.87
N GLU A 559 -32.40 -38.17 -5.17
CA GLU A 559 -32.92 -37.56 -3.95
C GLU A 559 -32.14 -37.97 -2.67
N LYS A 560 -31.71 -39.24 -2.56
CA LYS A 560 -30.99 -39.78 -1.40
C LYS A 560 -29.67 -39.03 -1.06
N PRO A 561 -28.81 -38.74 -2.05
CA PRO A 561 -27.59 -37.97 -1.79
C PRO A 561 -27.86 -36.58 -1.25
N ALA A 562 -29.02 -36.01 -1.56
CA ALA A 562 -29.43 -34.69 -1.08
C ALA A 562 -30.11 -34.70 0.28
N GLY A 563 -30.47 -35.85 0.79
CA GLY A 563 -31.11 -35.97 2.12
C GLY A 563 -32.57 -35.47 2.12
N ILE A 564 -33.32 -35.68 1.04
CA ILE A 564 -34.73 -35.27 0.96
C ILE A 564 -35.57 -36.07 1.91
N SER A 565 -36.18 -35.44 2.92
CA SER A 565 -36.98 -36.06 3.95
C SER A 565 -38.40 -36.42 3.51
N ASN A 566 -38.99 -35.65 2.58
CA ASN A 566 -40.31 -35.91 2.02
C ASN A 566 -40.28 -35.88 0.50
N PRO A 567 -39.95 -37.03 -0.14
CA PRO A 567 -39.85 -37.11 -1.60
C PRO A 567 -41.15 -36.80 -2.37
N LYS A 568 -42.30 -37.15 -1.80
CA LYS A 568 -43.58 -36.91 -2.48
C LYS A 568 -43.90 -35.42 -2.64
N ASP A 569 -43.74 -34.66 -1.60
CA ASP A 569 -44.00 -33.20 -1.64
C ASP A 569 -42.97 -32.50 -2.51
N PHE A 570 -41.69 -32.91 -2.41
CA PHE A 570 -40.64 -32.40 -3.26
C PHE A 570 -40.89 -32.64 -4.74
N ARG A 571 -41.30 -33.83 -5.15
CA ARG A 571 -41.65 -34.17 -6.55
C ARG A 571 -42.79 -33.29 -7.05
N ASN A 572 -43.87 -33.19 -6.23
CA ASN A 572 -45.03 -32.37 -6.59
C ASN A 572 -44.67 -30.89 -6.75
N GLU A 573 -43.85 -30.35 -5.87
CA GLU A 573 -43.39 -28.96 -5.93
C GLU A 573 -42.63 -28.69 -7.23
N ILE A 574 -41.72 -29.56 -7.60
CA ILE A 574 -40.90 -29.41 -8.80
C ILE A 574 -41.72 -29.52 -10.09
N VAL A 575 -42.58 -30.57 -10.19
CA VAL A 575 -43.41 -30.75 -11.36
C VAL A 575 -44.34 -29.56 -11.57
N ASN A 576 -44.96 -29.04 -10.51
CA ASN A 576 -45.78 -27.84 -10.57
C ASN A 576 -45.00 -26.58 -11.00
N PHE A 577 -43.75 -26.42 -10.51
CA PHE A 577 -42.87 -25.33 -10.95
C PHE A 577 -42.57 -25.43 -12.45
N VAL A 578 -42.18 -26.62 -12.94
CA VAL A 578 -41.80 -26.83 -14.32
C VAL A 578 -43.01 -26.68 -15.25
N LEU A 579 -44.20 -27.15 -14.88
CA LEU A 579 -45.42 -26.97 -15.67
C LEU A 579 -45.76 -25.49 -15.85
N ARG A 580 -45.64 -24.67 -14.80
CA ARG A 580 -45.79 -23.23 -14.90
C ARG A 580 -44.74 -22.57 -15.78
N ALA A 581 -43.48 -23.00 -15.65
CA ALA A 581 -42.38 -22.47 -16.45
C ALA A 581 -42.54 -22.83 -17.92
N ARG A 582 -42.98 -24.09 -18.27
CA ARG A 582 -43.29 -24.49 -19.65
C ARG A 582 -44.40 -23.67 -20.29
N ALA A 583 -45.45 -23.33 -19.51
CA ALA A 583 -46.54 -22.47 -20.01
C ALA A 583 -46.03 -21.09 -20.43
N ASN A 584 -45.01 -20.57 -19.78
CA ASN A 584 -44.41 -19.24 -20.08
C ASN A 584 -43.27 -19.34 -21.14
N ASN A 585 -42.75 -20.53 -21.47
CA ASN A 585 -41.57 -20.73 -22.31
C ASN A 585 -41.79 -21.62 -23.51
N ALA A 586 -42.91 -21.43 -24.21
CA ALA A 586 -43.26 -22.17 -25.43
C ALA A 586 -43.16 -23.72 -25.30
N GLY A 587 -43.49 -24.30 -24.15
CA GLY A 587 -43.48 -25.73 -23.88
C GLY A 587 -42.10 -26.33 -23.59
N ARG A 588 -41.04 -25.55 -23.55
CA ARG A 588 -39.67 -26.05 -23.26
C ARG A 588 -39.42 -26.04 -21.74
N ASN A 589 -38.63 -27.03 -21.29
CA ASN A 589 -38.18 -27.04 -19.90
C ASN A 589 -37.32 -25.80 -19.58
N PRO A 590 -37.45 -25.26 -18.37
CA PRO A 590 -36.54 -24.23 -17.91
C PRO A 590 -35.13 -24.80 -17.74
N ASN A 591 -34.13 -23.91 -17.66
CA ASN A 591 -32.76 -24.30 -17.34
C ASN A 591 -32.74 -24.96 -15.94
N TRP A 592 -31.93 -26.00 -15.77
CA TRP A 592 -31.82 -26.76 -14.52
C TRP A 592 -31.41 -25.93 -13.31
N THR A 593 -30.76 -24.79 -13.57
CA THR A 593 -30.37 -23.82 -12.50
C THR A 593 -31.51 -22.90 -12.05
N SER A 594 -32.66 -22.91 -12.75
CA SER A 594 -33.76 -21.95 -12.52
C SER A 594 -34.54 -22.22 -11.24
N TYR A 595 -34.42 -23.40 -10.64
CA TYR A 595 -35.08 -23.76 -9.41
C TYR A 595 -34.07 -24.22 -8.36
N GLU A 596 -33.84 -23.38 -7.35
CA GLU A 596 -32.74 -23.51 -6.41
C GLU A 596 -32.74 -24.84 -5.64
N LYS A 597 -33.91 -25.33 -5.20
CA LYS A 597 -34.00 -26.59 -4.46
C LYS A 597 -33.59 -27.79 -5.30
N LEU A 598 -34.07 -27.88 -6.57
CA LEU A 598 -33.69 -28.98 -7.44
C LEU A 598 -32.26 -28.84 -7.97
N ARG A 599 -31.83 -27.61 -8.21
CA ARG A 599 -30.43 -27.31 -8.50
C ARG A 599 -29.51 -27.88 -7.44
N THR A 600 -29.77 -27.59 -6.16
CA THR A 600 -28.99 -28.11 -5.02
C THR A 600 -28.98 -29.64 -4.97
N VAL A 601 -30.10 -30.28 -5.29
CA VAL A 601 -30.22 -31.75 -5.32
C VAL A 601 -29.38 -32.34 -6.48
N ILE A 602 -29.46 -31.74 -7.66
CA ILE A 602 -28.67 -32.15 -8.83
C ILE A 602 -27.17 -31.94 -8.56
N GLU A 603 -26.79 -30.80 -8.00
CA GLU A 603 -25.42 -30.52 -7.60
C GLU A 603 -24.89 -31.57 -6.61
N LYS A 604 -25.64 -31.87 -5.55
CA LYS A 604 -25.25 -32.92 -4.61
C LYS A 604 -25.16 -34.29 -5.25
N LYS A 605 -26.06 -34.64 -6.20
CA LYS A 605 -25.97 -35.88 -6.98
C LYS A 605 -24.71 -35.91 -7.81
N MET A 606 -24.39 -34.83 -8.52
CA MET A 606 -23.18 -34.73 -9.34
C MET A 606 -21.89 -34.87 -8.52
N PHE A 607 -21.94 -34.46 -7.22
CA PHE A 607 -20.79 -34.53 -6.30
C PHE A 607 -20.81 -35.71 -5.34
N SER A 608 -21.85 -36.55 -5.36
CA SER A 608 -21.98 -37.69 -4.44
C SER A 608 -20.87 -38.74 -4.56
N ASN A 609 -20.25 -38.82 -5.74
CA ASN A 609 -19.13 -39.70 -5.98
C ASN A 609 -17.87 -38.88 -6.31
N THR A 610 -16.94 -38.76 -5.38
CA THR A 610 -15.62 -38.15 -5.61
C THR A 610 -14.85 -38.90 -6.68
N GLU A 611 -15.16 -40.19 -6.95
CA GLU A 611 -14.59 -41.02 -8.00
C GLU A 611 -14.99 -40.55 -9.40
N ASP A 612 -16.18 -39.95 -9.57
CA ASP A 612 -16.65 -39.41 -10.86
C ASP A 612 -15.93 -38.09 -11.23
N LEU A 613 -15.35 -37.38 -10.27
CA LEU A 613 -14.51 -36.18 -10.49
C LEU A 613 -13.10 -36.56 -10.95
N LEU A 614 -12.57 -37.72 -10.53
CA LEU A 614 -11.21 -38.15 -10.78
C LEU A 614 -10.83 -38.19 -12.28
N PRO A 615 -11.68 -38.74 -13.19
CA PRO A 615 -11.33 -38.79 -14.62
C PRO A 615 -11.24 -37.41 -15.28
N VAL A 616 -11.99 -36.44 -14.79
CA VAL A 616 -12.05 -35.10 -15.37
C VAL A 616 -10.95 -34.19 -14.80
N ILE A 617 -10.66 -34.36 -13.51
CA ILE A 617 -9.63 -33.57 -12.80
C ILE A 617 -8.23 -34.17 -13.06
N SER A 618 -8.09 -35.52 -13.13
CA SER A 618 -6.82 -36.19 -13.41
C SER A 618 -6.77 -36.70 -14.84
N PHE A 619 -5.94 -36.06 -15.66
CA PHE A 619 -5.68 -36.55 -17.01
C PHE A 619 -4.91 -37.88 -16.99
N ASN A 620 -5.58 -38.98 -17.39
CA ASN A 620 -4.92 -40.25 -17.66
C ASN A 620 -4.96 -40.52 -19.17
N ALA A 621 -3.83 -40.91 -19.76
CA ALA A 621 -3.66 -41.14 -21.18
C ALA A 621 -4.58 -42.26 -21.79
N LYS A 622 -5.49 -42.86 -21.02
CA LYS A 622 -6.46 -43.90 -21.41
C LYS A 622 -7.92 -43.42 -21.43
N THR A 623 -8.14 -42.10 -21.35
CA THR A 623 -9.47 -41.48 -21.27
C THR A 623 -10.21 -41.57 -22.61
N SER A 624 -11.54 -41.78 -22.58
CA SER A 624 -12.40 -41.78 -23.76
C SER A 624 -12.48 -40.40 -24.43
N GLY A 625 -12.82 -40.34 -25.73
CA GLY A 625 -12.88 -39.07 -26.45
C GLY A 625 -13.86 -38.05 -25.86
N ASP A 626 -14.92 -38.48 -25.20
CA ASP A 626 -15.90 -37.63 -24.52
C ASP A 626 -15.37 -37.07 -23.18
N GLU A 627 -14.65 -37.88 -22.43
CA GLU A 627 -14.01 -37.45 -21.17
C GLU A 627 -12.89 -36.44 -21.46
N MET A 628 -12.20 -36.57 -22.58
CA MET A 628 -11.17 -35.64 -23.03
C MET A 628 -11.75 -34.26 -23.34
N LYS A 629 -12.90 -34.20 -24.04
CA LYS A 629 -13.61 -32.92 -24.26
C LYS A 629 -14.08 -32.27 -22.96
N LYS A 630 -14.58 -33.06 -22.04
CA LYS A 630 -15.04 -32.61 -20.75
C LYS A 630 -13.88 -32.05 -19.90
N HIS A 631 -12.74 -32.73 -19.91
CA HIS A 631 -11.53 -32.24 -19.27
C HIS A 631 -11.06 -30.89 -19.87
N GLU A 632 -11.06 -30.80 -21.20
CA GLU A 632 -10.66 -29.58 -21.90
C GLU A 632 -11.58 -28.39 -21.51
N ASN A 633 -12.89 -28.58 -21.52
CA ASN A 633 -13.85 -27.57 -21.09
C ASN A 633 -13.63 -27.13 -19.61
N PHE A 634 -13.34 -28.09 -18.73
CA PHE A 634 -13.01 -27.80 -17.33
C PHE A 634 -11.74 -26.96 -17.25
N VAL A 635 -10.70 -27.31 -17.98
CA VAL A 635 -9.44 -26.52 -18.00
C VAL A 635 -9.69 -25.11 -18.54
N GLU A 636 -10.48 -24.96 -19.61
CA GLU A 636 -10.84 -23.64 -20.16
C GLU A 636 -11.58 -22.79 -19.15
N ARG A 637 -12.57 -23.34 -18.42
CA ARG A 637 -13.28 -22.63 -17.36
C ARG A 637 -12.35 -22.17 -16.22
N MET A 638 -11.43 -23.02 -15.80
CA MET A 638 -10.43 -22.64 -14.81
C MET A 638 -9.48 -21.55 -15.36
N MET A 639 -9.13 -21.60 -16.64
CA MET A 639 -8.30 -20.57 -17.27
C MET A 639 -9.01 -19.20 -17.34
N GLU A 640 -10.33 -19.20 -17.60
CA GLU A 640 -11.16 -17.99 -17.57
C GLU A 640 -11.15 -17.33 -16.17
N LYS A 641 -11.01 -18.11 -15.10
CA LYS A 641 -10.86 -17.64 -13.72
C LYS A 641 -9.45 -17.12 -13.37
N GLY A 642 -8.51 -17.17 -14.31
CA GLY A 642 -7.16 -16.62 -14.14
C GLY A 642 -6.05 -17.65 -13.88
N TYR A 643 -6.34 -18.94 -13.92
CA TYR A 643 -5.32 -19.99 -13.82
C TYR A 643 -4.62 -20.25 -15.16
N THR A 644 -3.38 -20.75 -15.13
CA THR A 644 -2.76 -21.32 -16.33
C THR A 644 -3.08 -22.82 -16.46
N ARG A 645 -2.96 -23.38 -17.63
CA ARG A 645 -3.19 -24.81 -17.87
C ARG A 645 -2.36 -25.72 -16.96
N LYS A 646 -1.09 -25.34 -16.72
CA LYS A 646 -0.21 -26.06 -15.78
C LYS A 646 -0.69 -25.94 -14.33
N GLN A 647 -1.10 -24.74 -13.94
CA GLN A 647 -1.63 -24.51 -12.61
C GLN A 647 -2.90 -25.32 -12.36
N VAL A 648 -3.82 -25.40 -13.33
CA VAL A 648 -5.04 -26.23 -13.20
C VAL A 648 -4.68 -27.66 -12.87
N ARG A 649 -3.72 -28.25 -13.58
CA ARG A 649 -3.26 -29.61 -13.33
C ARG A 649 -2.63 -29.75 -11.94
N LEU A 650 -1.69 -28.89 -11.60
CA LEU A 650 -1.01 -28.90 -10.30
C LEU A 650 -1.99 -28.78 -9.13
N LEU A 651 -2.90 -27.83 -9.20
CA LEU A 651 -3.87 -27.52 -8.15
C LEU A 651 -4.88 -28.66 -7.97
N SER A 652 -5.33 -29.26 -9.07
CA SER A 652 -6.24 -30.39 -9.08
C SER A 652 -5.59 -31.63 -8.42
N GLU A 653 -4.36 -31.97 -8.82
CA GLU A 653 -3.59 -33.08 -8.22
C GLU A 653 -3.30 -32.84 -6.73
N TRP A 654 -2.95 -31.61 -6.36
CA TRP A 654 -2.70 -31.21 -4.97
C TRP A 654 -3.99 -31.31 -4.13
N TYR A 655 -5.10 -30.76 -4.62
CA TYR A 655 -6.41 -30.81 -3.95
C TYR A 655 -6.85 -32.24 -3.65
N LEU A 656 -6.75 -33.13 -4.64
CA LEU A 656 -7.11 -34.53 -4.49
C LEU A 656 -6.23 -35.25 -3.46
N ARG A 657 -4.94 -34.90 -3.40
CA ARG A 657 -3.98 -35.49 -2.45
C ARG A 657 -4.31 -35.06 -1.02
N VAL A 658 -4.52 -33.76 -0.79
CA VAL A 658 -4.84 -33.22 0.54
C VAL A 658 -6.17 -33.78 1.04
N ARG A 659 -7.19 -33.87 0.17
CA ARG A 659 -8.50 -34.42 0.54
C ARG A 659 -8.48 -35.91 0.89
N LYS A 660 -7.55 -36.68 0.32
CA LYS A 660 -7.37 -38.10 0.69
C LYS A 660 -6.66 -38.29 2.04
N SER A 661 -5.88 -37.26 2.46
CA SER A 661 -5.12 -37.30 3.71
C SER A 661 -5.91 -36.74 4.90
N ALA A 662 -6.99 -35.97 4.64
CA ALA A 662 -7.94 -35.46 5.66
C ALA A 662 -9.11 -36.45 5.84
#